data_c4c3e965a25cd5b5e1fa1e02411fc6bc
#
_entry.id   c4c3e965a25cd5b5e1fa1e02411fc6bc
#
_cell.length_a   1.000
_cell.length_b   1.000
_cell.length_c   1.000
_cell.angle_alpha   90.00
_cell.angle_beta   90.00
_cell.angle_gamma   90.00
#
_symmetry.space_group_name_H-M   'P 1'
#
loop_
_entity.id
_entity.type
_entity.pdbx_description
1 polymer ?
#
loop_
_entity_poly.entity_id
_entity_poly.type
_entity_poly.pdbx_seq_one_letter_code
_entity_poly.pdbx_strand_id
1 'polypeptide(L)'
;MKMLRSQGTIRCSALLIVSISAGLLQGCTRDPNVKKAKYLKSGEHYAAEGKQQEAIIQFSNAIKVDHNYAAAHYDLAKAYMKLGAFAAGYQELQRTVELDPHNVQAKLDLGALLLAAHQYPKSKDQANAVLAEQPNNADAIALLSSVALAQGDRAEALAQIQKALAIDPNRSSFHTALALIQSGDPAQEPSAEGELQKAISLDPKNVMAHLVLSSLLQKKGDLQGARQQASTAVDLDPKNLRSRIALVGLELRAGDKTAAEATLLQGTELLSDTTQGADLLWDYYARTGQVDQAVSVYANLVAKHPKSVPLKVTYAHILIQQKNYAQATSVSDELMKANSNDPQVAVLNGMLLLHAGKANDAFIALQKAEKNTPDNLAVKLWLAQAAQAKGDLNDAEQNFQAILRKDPSNLEAARGLASVANQLGDANLLMQVATGTLAHYPDSSDAYLWKGLAEARQQQSDAAAADFQTAIGKSPTNAAAMEELGALRLSQNKLPQGKQLLEEALTANPNDSRALRILTAYYLHENQLPQAVTLVQQQITKSPSNNDMYDLLSELQLRSNNAPAALAAAQKSMQMNPTDGNAVMSYTRAQVMQGNTPAAITTWKTWVNAHPTDARADSILGALEEAQGDPNAAEDYYKKALANQPDQPMAANNLAYLMMEHGQDIDVALSLAEAAHRGMPNSSSTADTLAWAYYHKGTYGSARDLLEDAEKTTPNDPSIEYHLGMIYSKLGDKPDAITHLKKASSLAPNTKTQKDADQALHSLG
;
A
#
# COMPACT_ATOMS: atom_id res chain seq x y z
N MET A 1 -14.49 34.68 52.99
CA MET A 1 -14.72 34.80 54.44
C MET A 1 -13.46 34.35 55.16
N LYS A 2 -12.80 35.31 55.77
CA LYS A 2 -11.97 35.33 57.00
C LYS A 2 -10.87 34.24 57.12
N MET A 3 -9.57 34.59 56.97
CA MET A 3 -8.68 35.26 57.97
C MET A 3 -8.42 34.38 59.21
N LEU A 4 -7.15 34.07 59.51
CA LEU A 4 -6.18 34.73 60.40
C LEU A 4 -4.92 33.82 60.53
N ARG A 5 -3.74 34.22 60.17
CA ARG A 5 -2.65 34.87 60.93
C ARG A 5 -2.40 34.33 62.33
N SER A 6 -1.18 33.81 62.56
CA SER A 6 -0.39 34.28 63.74
C SER A 6 1.12 34.02 63.54
N GLN A 7 1.89 35.06 63.86
CA GLN A 7 3.31 35.16 63.92
C GLN A 7 3.85 34.58 65.25
N GLY A 8 5.12 34.18 65.29
CA GLY A 8 5.82 33.92 66.52
C GLY A 8 7.35 33.99 66.31
N THR A 9 7.88 35.17 66.53
CA THR A 9 9.31 35.49 66.69
C THR A 9 9.85 35.13 68.08
N ILE A 10 11.13 34.67 68.23
CA ILE A 10 12.04 34.97 69.34
C ILE A 10 13.46 34.48 68.94
N ARG A 11 14.33 35.30 68.75
CA ARG A 11 15.57 35.91 69.20
C ARG A 11 16.73 34.97 69.70
N CYS A 12 17.87 35.14 69.02
CA CYS A 12 19.26 35.34 69.44
C CYS A 12 19.86 34.45 70.56
N SER A 13 20.99 33.81 70.21
CA SER A 13 22.28 34.07 70.95
C SER A 13 23.46 33.58 70.10
N ALA A 14 24.44 34.45 69.94
CA ALA A 14 25.73 34.22 69.27
C ALA A 14 26.69 33.45 70.26
N LEU A 15 27.43 32.46 69.70
CA LEU A 15 28.69 32.05 70.25
C LEU A 15 29.63 31.67 69.10
N LEU A 16 30.73 32.42 69.09
CA LEU A 16 31.89 32.29 68.21
C LEU A 16 32.70 31.04 68.62
N ILE A 17 32.89 30.08 67.71
CA ILE A 17 33.98 29.11 67.77
C ILE A 17 34.64 29.10 66.41
N VAL A 18 35.85 29.66 66.37
CA VAL A 18 36.78 29.52 65.25
C VAL A 18 37.34 28.12 65.30
N SER A 19 37.02 27.28 64.34
CA SER A 19 37.72 26.05 64.04
C SER A 19 38.04 26.04 62.55
N ILE A 20 39.34 26.10 62.30
CA ILE A 20 39.99 25.91 61.01
C ILE A 20 39.67 24.49 60.56
N SER A 21 38.75 24.37 59.59
CA SER A 21 38.58 23.16 58.80
C SER A 21 38.91 23.50 57.34
N ALA A 22 40.04 22.90 56.91
CA ALA A 22 40.40 22.88 55.47
C ALA A 22 39.24 22.35 54.67
N GLY A 23 38.43 23.22 54.13
CA GLY A 23 37.34 22.88 53.21
C GLY A 23 37.93 22.32 51.92
N LEU A 24 37.67 21.06 51.68
CA LEU A 24 37.76 20.44 50.37
C LEU A 24 36.88 21.25 49.38
N LEU A 25 37.52 22.17 48.67
CA LEU A 25 37.00 22.73 47.45
C LEU A 25 36.89 21.59 46.44
N GLN A 26 35.76 20.88 46.44
CA GLN A 26 35.32 20.23 45.24
C GLN A 26 34.96 21.33 44.23
N GLY A 27 36.00 21.85 43.59
CA GLY A 27 35.85 22.69 42.42
C GLY A 27 35.11 21.90 41.37
N CYS A 28 33.90 22.31 41.03
CA CYS A 28 33.32 21.98 39.72
C CYS A 28 34.39 22.37 38.71
N THR A 29 35.11 21.39 38.18
CA THR A 29 36.13 21.61 37.16
C THR A 29 35.44 22.20 35.95
N ARG A 30 35.52 23.52 35.78
CA ARG A 30 35.09 24.25 34.59
C ARG A 30 36.02 24.02 33.40
N ASP A 31 37.08 23.25 33.57
CA ASP A 31 38.00 22.91 32.50
C ASP A 31 37.33 21.96 31.49
N PRO A 32 37.10 22.41 30.26
CA PRO A 32 36.50 21.59 29.20
C PRO A 32 37.28 20.29 28.96
N ASN A 33 38.60 20.29 29.13
CA ASN A 33 39.45 19.11 28.90
C ASN A 33 39.19 18.03 29.94
N VAL A 34 39.07 18.40 31.22
CA VAL A 34 38.72 17.48 32.29
C VAL A 34 37.30 16.94 32.11
N LYS A 35 36.39 17.81 31.70
CA LYS A 35 34.99 17.43 31.47
C LYS A 35 34.84 16.44 30.32
N LYS A 36 35.44 16.70 29.12
CA LYS A 36 35.38 15.80 27.97
C LYS A 36 36.01 14.44 28.28
N ALA A 37 37.18 14.41 28.98
CA ALA A 37 37.85 13.18 29.36
C ALA A 37 37.01 12.35 30.37
N LYS A 38 36.30 12.99 31.31
CA LYS A 38 35.37 12.30 32.20
C LYS A 38 34.22 11.63 31.45
N TYR A 39 33.65 12.31 30.46
CA TYR A 39 32.60 11.72 29.64
C TYR A 39 33.14 10.56 28.79
N LEU A 40 34.31 10.70 28.16
CA LEU A 40 34.93 9.63 27.40
C LEU A 40 35.10 8.37 28.27
N LYS A 41 35.76 8.50 29.45
CA LYS A 41 35.97 7.40 30.38
C LYS A 41 34.66 6.76 30.86
N SER A 42 33.62 7.56 31.08
CA SER A 42 32.27 7.04 31.40
C SER A 42 31.68 6.24 30.26
N GLY A 43 31.83 6.71 29.00
CA GLY A 43 31.41 5.99 27.82
C GLY A 43 32.13 4.67 27.61
N GLU A 44 33.45 4.66 27.77
CA GLU A 44 34.29 3.45 27.73
C GLU A 44 33.83 2.41 28.77
N HIS A 45 33.50 2.85 29.98
CA HIS A 45 32.99 1.97 31.04
C HIS A 45 31.67 1.33 30.65
N TYR A 46 30.68 2.11 30.16
CA TYR A 46 29.42 1.57 29.68
C TYR A 46 29.59 0.64 28.46
N ALA A 47 30.50 0.98 27.55
CA ALA A 47 30.80 0.13 26.40
C ALA A 47 31.41 -1.22 26.81
N ALA A 48 32.27 -1.24 27.84
CA ALA A 48 32.85 -2.44 28.42
C ALA A 48 31.80 -3.33 29.11
N GLU A 49 30.78 -2.72 29.73
CA GLU A 49 29.62 -3.44 30.29
C GLU A 49 28.60 -3.91 29.24
N GLY A 50 28.83 -3.65 27.95
CA GLY A 50 27.89 -3.98 26.86
C GLY A 50 26.73 -3.01 26.75
N LYS A 51 26.66 -1.94 27.53
CA LYS A 51 25.61 -0.90 27.52
C LYS A 51 25.91 0.15 26.46
N GLN A 52 25.73 -0.25 25.17
CA GLN A 52 26.17 0.58 24.05
C GLN A 52 25.34 1.88 23.89
N GLN A 53 24.06 1.88 24.26
CA GLN A 53 23.22 3.09 24.18
C GLN A 53 23.65 4.14 25.21
N GLU A 54 23.96 3.73 26.45
CA GLU A 54 24.50 4.62 27.48
C GLU A 54 25.90 5.13 27.11
N ALA A 55 26.71 4.27 26.50
CA ALA A 55 28.03 4.65 25.99
C ALA A 55 27.91 5.76 24.91
N ILE A 56 26.99 5.63 23.95
CA ILE A 56 26.71 6.62 22.90
C ILE A 56 26.36 7.98 23.53
N ILE A 57 25.50 8.01 24.57
CA ILE A 57 25.15 9.24 25.28
C ILE A 57 26.39 9.92 25.87
N GLN A 58 27.27 9.15 26.48
CA GLN A 58 28.46 9.71 27.11
C GLN A 58 29.48 10.20 26.07
N PHE A 59 29.73 9.44 25.01
CA PHE A 59 30.62 9.87 23.92
C PHE A 59 30.07 11.11 23.24
N SER A 60 28.77 11.17 22.98
CA SER A 60 28.10 12.36 22.44
C SER A 60 28.23 13.58 23.39
N ASN A 61 28.17 13.37 24.69
CA ASN A 61 28.41 14.45 25.66
C ASN A 61 29.86 14.93 25.64
N ALA A 62 30.84 14.03 25.43
CA ALA A 62 32.24 14.41 25.25
C ALA A 62 32.44 15.29 24.01
N ILE A 63 31.80 14.92 22.87
CA ILE A 63 31.80 15.65 21.60
C ILE A 63 31.11 17.02 21.75
N LYS A 64 30.01 17.11 22.50
CA LYS A 64 29.37 18.40 22.80
C LYS A 64 30.26 19.36 23.55
N VAL A 65 31.21 18.87 24.38
CA VAL A 65 32.20 19.70 25.08
C VAL A 65 33.33 20.11 24.14
N ASP A 66 33.76 19.22 23.25
CA ASP A 66 34.82 19.44 22.27
C ASP A 66 34.49 18.70 20.96
N HIS A 67 34.01 19.43 19.97
CA HIS A 67 33.61 18.89 18.66
C HIS A 67 34.76 18.31 17.81
N ASN A 68 36.01 18.55 18.23
CA ASN A 68 37.20 18.04 17.56
C ASN A 68 37.90 16.94 18.37
N TYR A 69 37.20 16.30 19.33
CA TYR A 69 37.75 15.25 20.14
C TYR A 69 37.75 13.90 19.44
N ALA A 70 38.78 13.63 18.63
CA ALA A 70 38.91 12.46 17.76
C ALA A 70 38.68 11.12 18.53
N ALA A 71 39.19 10.97 19.72
CA ALA A 71 38.99 9.76 20.54
C ALA A 71 37.50 9.49 20.84
N ALA A 72 36.72 10.54 21.14
CA ALA A 72 35.30 10.38 21.41
C ALA A 72 34.52 10.02 20.15
N HIS A 73 34.87 10.58 18.98
CA HIS A 73 34.29 10.20 17.67
C HIS A 73 34.59 8.73 17.35
N TYR A 74 35.86 8.29 17.60
CA TYR A 74 36.24 6.91 17.34
C TYR A 74 35.45 5.91 18.21
N ASP A 75 35.34 6.18 19.51
CA ASP A 75 34.61 5.28 20.43
C ASP A 75 33.09 5.33 20.18
N LEU A 76 32.57 6.49 19.79
CA LEU A 76 31.18 6.62 19.33
C LEU A 76 30.90 5.77 18.09
N ALA A 77 31.83 5.79 17.12
CA ALA A 77 31.74 4.96 15.92
C ALA A 77 31.68 3.47 16.27
N LYS A 78 32.57 3.01 17.15
CA LYS A 78 32.57 1.61 17.61
C LYS A 78 31.28 1.22 18.31
N ALA A 79 30.71 2.10 19.13
CA ALA A 79 29.43 1.86 19.79
C ALA A 79 28.28 1.77 18.78
N TYR A 80 28.24 2.65 17.78
CA TYR A 80 27.25 2.57 16.68
C TYR A 80 27.38 1.28 15.86
N MET A 81 28.62 0.89 15.52
CA MET A 81 28.85 -0.36 14.77
C MET A 81 28.38 -1.60 15.54
N LYS A 82 28.60 -1.64 16.87
CA LYS A 82 28.11 -2.73 17.73
C LYS A 82 26.58 -2.81 17.80
N LEU A 83 25.86 -1.69 17.62
CA LEU A 83 24.41 -1.66 17.52
C LEU A 83 23.88 -1.85 16.09
N GLY A 84 24.76 -2.07 15.09
CA GLY A 84 24.37 -2.20 13.69
C GLY A 84 24.03 -0.87 13.00
N ALA A 85 24.25 0.27 13.65
CA ALA A 85 24.03 1.61 13.10
C ALA A 85 25.19 2.03 12.20
N PHE A 86 25.46 1.25 11.13
CA PHE A 86 26.64 1.38 10.28
C PHE A 86 26.79 2.74 9.60
N ALA A 87 25.67 3.38 9.20
CA ALA A 87 25.71 4.72 8.61
C ALA A 87 26.22 5.79 9.57
N ALA A 88 25.77 5.74 10.83
CA ALA A 88 26.27 6.63 11.88
C ALA A 88 27.73 6.32 12.22
N GLY A 89 28.08 5.02 12.33
CA GLY A 89 29.47 4.58 12.54
C GLY A 89 30.41 5.08 11.45
N TYR A 90 29.98 5.03 10.19
CA TYR A 90 30.75 5.55 9.06
C TYR A 90 31.03 7.05 9.19
N GLN A 91 30.03 7.86 9.53
CA GLN A 91 30.19 9.31 9.68
C GLN A 91 31.20 9.64 10.79
N GLU A 92 31.10 8.93 11.92
CA GLU A 92 31.98 9.15 13.06
C GLU A 92 33.42 8.66 12.78
N LEU A 93 33.60 7.55 12.02
CA LEU A 93 34.93 7.11 11.57
C LEU A 93 35.56 8.09 10.59
N GLN A 94 34.79 8.60 9.61
CA GLN A 94 35.28 9.64 8.72
C GLN A 94 35.75 10.87 9.53
N ARG A 95 34.93 11.31 10.47
CA ARG A 95 35.27 12.46 11.31
C ARG A 95 36.51 12.18 12.15
N THR A 96 36.67 10.95 12.65
CA THR A 96 37.87 10.55 13.37
C THR A 96 39.13 10.68 12.51
N VAL A 97 39.11 10.14 11.28
CA VAL A 97 40.25 10.18 10.35
C VAL A 97 40.56 11.62 9.88
N GLU A 98 39.55 12.48 9.76
CA GLU A 98 39.74 13.92 9.48
C GLU A 98 40.45 14.64 10.61
N LEU A 99 40.05 14.35 11.89
CA LEU A 99 40.59 15.02 13.10
C LEU A 99 41.97 14.45 13.53
N ASP A 100 42.16 13.16 13.31
CA ASP A 100 43.40 12.44 13.59
C ASP A 100 43.83 11.58 12.42
N PRO A 101 44.51 12.18 11.40
CA PRO A 101 44.95 11.46 10.22
C PRO A 101 45.99 10.37 10.50
N HIS A 102 46.57 10.30 11.69
CA HIS A 102 47.53 9.26 12.09
C HIS A 102 46.89 8.09 12.85
N ASN A 103 45.58 8.12 13.05
CA ASN A 103 44.86 7.03 13.69
C ASN A 103 44.74 5.81 12.78
N VAL A 104 45.71 4.94 12.85
CA VAL A 104 45.81 3.72 12.04
C VAL A 104 44.56 2.85 12.19
N GLN A 105 44.08 2.66 13.43
CA GLN A 105 42.94 1.78 13.67
C GLN A 105 41.65 2.34 13.09
N ALA A 106 41.43 3.66 13.20
CA ALA A 106 40.26 4.30 12.60
C ALA A 106 40.25 4.19 11.05
N LYS A 107 41.45 4.32 10.40
CA LYS A 107 41.59 4.07 8.96
C LYS A 107 41.26 2.62 8.60
N LEU A 108 41.73 1.63 9.37
CA LEU A 108 41.45 0.21 9.13
C LEU A 108 39.97 -0.12 9.30
N ASP A 109 39.36 0.38 10.37
CA ASP A 109 37.94 0.18 10.64
C ASP A 109 37.06 0.85 9.58
N LEU A 110 37.42 2.08 9.12
CA LEU A 110 36.78 2.76 8.01
C LEU A 110 36.92 1.98 6.70
N GLY A 111 38.13 1.46 6.44
CA GLY A 111 38.42 0.63 5.27
C GLY A 111 37.58 -0.66 5.26
N ALA A 112 37.46 -1.33 6.40
CA ALA A 112 36.63 -2.52 6.55
C ALA A 112 35.13 -2.22 6.32
N LEU A 113 34.64 -1.09 6.84
CA LEU A 113 33.26 -0.66 6.62
C LEU A 113 32.98 -0.30 5.16
N LEU A 114 33.92 0.37 4.50
CA LEU A 114 33.84 0.68 3.07
C LEU A 114 33.87 -0.59 2.21
N LEU A 115 34.65 -1.61 2.59
CA LEU A 115 34.66 -2.92 1.93
C LEU A 115 33.27 -3.57 2.05
N ALA A 116 32.69 -3.59 3.25
CA ALA A 116 31.36 -4.13 3.48
C ALA A 116 30.25 -3.38 2.67
N ALA A 117 30.46 -2.08 2.45
CA ALA A 117 29.59 -1.23 1.63
C ALA A 117 29.90 -1.31 0.10
N HIS A 118 30.73 -2.26 -0.35
CA HIS A 118 31.18 -2.43 -1.73
C HIS A 118 31.89 -1.20 -2.35
N GLN A 119 32.39 -0.26 -1.52
CA GLN A 119 33.16 0.90 -1.95
C GLN A 119 34.65 0.56 -2.03
N TYR A 120 35.00 -0.40 -2.88
CA TYR A 120 36.32 -0.99 -2.98
C TYR A 120 37.48 0.02 -3.19
N PRO A 121 37.36 1.03 -4.10
CA PRO A 121 38.41 2.02 -4.26
C PRO A 121 38.73 2.77 -2.98
N LYS A 122 37.71 3.25 -2.27
CA LYS A 122 37.89 3.99 -1.01
C LYS A 122 38.46 3.11 0.12
N SER A 123 38.04 1.84 0.18
CA SER A 123 38.62 0.87 1.12
C SER A 123 40.10 0.69 0.87
N LYS A 124 40.51 0.54 -0.40
CA LYS A 124 41.93 0.43 -0.82
C LYS A 124 42.73 1.69 -0.45
N ASP A 125 42.13 2.89 -0.61
CA ASP A 125 42.76 4.15 -0.24
C ASP A 125 43.09 4.21 1.24
N GLN A 126 42.17 3.74 2.12
CA GLN A 126 42.43 3.69 3.56
C GLN A 126 43.58 2.73 3.91
N ALA A 127 43.59 1.55 3.32
CA ALA A 127 44.69 0.59 3.54
C ALA A 127 46.05 1.17 3.05
N ASN A 128 46.09 1.80 1.88
CA ASN A 128 47.31 2.42 1.32
C ASN A 128 47.79 3.61 2.17
N ALA A 129 46.85 4.39 2.75
CA ALA A 129 47.21 5.48 3.66
C ALA A 129 47.87 4.97 4.94
N VAL A 130 47.47 3.79 5.42
CA VAL A 130 48.19 3.13 6.55
C VAL A 130 49.54 2.64 6.12
N LEU A 131 49.66 2.00 4.93
CA LEU A 131 50.94 1.46 4.43
C LEU A 131 51.94 2.56 4.08
N ALA A 132 51.49 3.77 3.74
CA ALA A 132 52.39 4.90 3.52
C ALA A 132 53.14 5.31 4.80
N GLU A 133 52.52 5.16 5.95
CA GLU A 133 53.10 5.46 7.26
C GLU A 133 53.76 4.24 7.88
N GLN A 134 53.19 3.05 7.66
CA GLN A 134 53.60 1.77 8.24
C GLN A 134 53.69 0.69 7.11
N PRO A 135 54.76 0.63 6.35
CA PRO A 135 54.85 -0.26 5.17
C PRO A 135 54.71 -1.77 5.49
N ASN A 136 54.93 -2.16 6.73
CA ASN A 136 54.81 -3.54 7.22
C ASN A 136 53.59 -3.74 8.12
N ASN A 137 52.51 -2.91 7.99
CA ASN A 137 51.29 -3.11 8.74
C ASN A 137 50.53 -4.30 8.14
N ALA A 138 50.55 -5.43 8.86
CA ALA A 138 49.94 -6.68 8.42
C ALA A 138 48.40 -6.57 8.24
N ASP A 139 47.70 -5.81 9.10
CA ASP A 139 46.25 -5.61 9.03
C ASP A 139 45.83 -4.80 7.78
N ALA A 140 46.64 -3.79 7.39
CA ALA A 140 46.40 -3.03 6.16
C ALA A 140 46.62 -3.90 4.91
N ILE A 141 47.65 -4.76 4.90
CA ILE A 141 47.90 -5.71 3.83
C ILE A 141 46.77 -6.74 3.76
N ALA A 142 46.26 -7.25 4.89
CA ALA A 142 45.13 -8.16 4.92
C ALA A 142 43.82 -7.49 4.44
N LEU A 143 43.64 -6.18 4.70
CA LEU A 143 42.51 -5.42 4.13
C LEU A 143 42.61 -5.35 2.61
N LEU A 144 43.79 -5.11 2.04
CA LEU A 144 44.00 -5.16 0.57
C LEU A 144 43.67 -6.54 0.01
N SER A 145 44.08 -7.62 0.68
CA SER A 145 43.71 -8.99 0.30
C SER A 145 42.19 -9.17 0.26
N SER A 146 41.50 -8.68 1.28
CA SER A 146 40.03 -8.76 1.37
C SER A 146 39.33 -7.96 0.27
N VAL A 147 39.87 -6.78 -0.09
CA VAL A 147 39.37 -5.97 -1.22
C VAL A 147 39.57 -6.71 -2.56
N ALA A 148 40.76 -7.28 -2.79
CA ALA A 148 41.05 -8.03 -3.99
C ALA A 148 40.12 -9.26 -4.14
N LEU A 149 39.90 -10.00 -3.05
CA LEU A 149 38.96 -11.13 -3.03
C LEU A 149 37.55 -10.70 -3.39
N ALA A 150 37.08 -9.59 -2.82
CA ALA A 150 35.74 -9.06 -3.08
C ALA A 150 35.57 -8.57 -4.53
N GLN A 151 36.67 -8.15 -5.19
CA GLN A 151 36.70 -7.79 -6.61
C GLN A 151 36.87 -9.02 -7.54
N GLY A 152 37.02 -10.23 -7.00
CA GLY A 152 37.22 -11.47 -7.75
C GLY A 152 38.68 -11.75 -8.13
N ASP A 153 39.63 -10.88 -7.78
CA ASP A 153 41.06 -11.08 -8.04
C ASP A 153 41.69 -11.97 -6.96
N ARG A 154 41.52 -13.28 -7.12
CA ARG A 154 42.07 -14.28 -6.20
C ARG A 154 43.57 -14.34 -6.16
N ALA A 155 44.22 -14.06 -7.27
CA ALA A 155 45.68 -14.11 -7.33
C ALA A 155 46.28 -13.00 -6.47
N GLU A 156 45.77 -11.78 -6.61
CA GLU A 156 46.22 -10.66 -5.80
C GLU A 156 45.82 -10.86 -4.32
N ALA A 157 44.59 -11.36 -4.05
CA ALA A 157 44.16 -11.67 -2.68
C ALA A 157 45.12 -12.65 -2.01
N LEU A 158 45.50 -13.73 -2.69
CA LEU A 158 46.44 -14.72 -2.19
C LEU A 158 47.85 -14.11 -1.93
N ALA A 159 48.36 -13.32 -2.88
CA ALA A 159 49.65 -12.67 -2.72
C ALA A 159 49.70 -11.72 -1.54
N GLN A 160 48.64 -10.94 -1.31
CA GLN A 160 48.57 -10.00 -0.17
C GLN A 160 48.41 -10.74 1.16
N ILE A 161 47.58 -11.77 1.29
CA ILE A 161 47.41 -12.48 2.58
C ILE A 161 48.70 -13.27 2.94
N GLN A 162 49.42 -13.80 1.95
CA GLN A 162 50.71 -14.42 2.21
C GLN A 162 51.77 -13.42 2.75
N LYS A 163 51.77 -12.18 2.23
CA LYS A 163 52.63 -11.11 2.76
C LYS A 163 52.24 -10.77 4.23
N ALA A 164 50.92 -10.66 4.51
CA ALA A 164 50.47 -10.42 5.88
C ALA A 164 50.89 -11.54 6.83
N LEU A 165 50.78 -12.81 6.43
CA LEU A 165 51.24 -13.97 7.18
C LEU A 165 52.77 -14.05 7.35
N ALA A 166 53.54 -13.53 6.38
CA ALA A 166 54.99 -13.43 6.50
C ALA A 166 55.43 -12.44 7.64
N ILE A 167 54.59 -11.44 7.90
CA ILE A 167 54.81 -10.45 8.97
C ILE A 167 54.28 -10.99 10.32
N ASP A 168 53.06 -11.56 10.37
CA ASP A 168 52.47 -12.13 11.57
C ASP A 168 51.98 -13.58 11.30
N PRO A 169 52.83 -14.59 11.41
CA PRO A 169 52.53 -15.98 11.07
C PRO A 169 51.63 -16.69 12.07
N ASN A 170 51.31 -16.08 13.21
CA ASN A 170 50.48 -16.65 14.28
C ASN A 170 49.12 -15.97 14.38
N ARG A 171 48.75 -15.15 13.42
CA ARG A 171 47.46 -14.46 13.39
C ARG A 171 46.35 -15.37 12.87
N SER A 172 45.50 -15.87 13.76
CA SER A 172 44.38 -16.77 13.41
C SER A 172 43.49 -16.24 12.29
N SER A 173 43.17 -14.94 12.33
CA SER A 173 42.34 -14.31 11.28
C SER A 173 42.97 -14.34 9.87
N PHE A 174 44.29 -14.28 9.77
CA PHE A 174 45.00 -14.33 8.49
C PHE A 174 44.97 -15.76 7.90
N HIS A 175 45.16 -16.80 8.74
CA HIS A 175 44.96 -18.18 8.30
C HIS A 175 43.53 -18.45 7.87
N THR A 176 42.53 -17.87 8.56
CA THR A 176 41.12 -17.95 8.13
C THR A 176 40.90 -17.27 6.76
N ALA A 177 41.49 -16.10 6.55
CA ALA A 177 41.39 -15.39 5.27
C ALA A 177 42.08 -16.16 4.13
N LEU A 178 43.28 -16.75 4.35
CA LEU A 178 43.94 -17.60 3.43
C LEU A 178 43.13 -18.82 3.02
N ALA A 179 42.53 -19.50 4.03
CA ALA A 179 41.65 -20.65 3.79
C ALA A 179 40.39 -20.26 3.00
N LEU A 180 39.81 -19.10 3.27
CA LEU A 180 38.65 -18.59 2.52
C LEU A 180 39.00 -18.37 1.03
N ILE A 181 40.15 -17.81 0.75
CA ILE A 181 40.67 -17.63 -0.65
C ILE A 181 40.84 -19.00 -1.31
N GLN A 182 41.52 -19.94 -0.63
CA GLN A 182 41.81 -21.29 -1.13
C GLN A 182 40.55 -22.14 -1.34
N SER A 183 39.53 -22.03 -0.48
CA SER A 183 38.30 -22.81 -0.59
C SER A 183 37.48 -22.55 -1.85
N GLY A 184 37.81 -21.48 -2.59
CA GLY A 184 37.21 -21.19 -3.89
C GLY A 184 37.83 -21.96 -5.04
N ASP A 185 38.94 -22.72 -4.83
CA ASP A 185 39.59 -23.58 -5.78
C ASP A 185 39.57 -25.02 -5.28
N PRO A 186 38.89 -25.95 -5.98
CA PRO A 186 38.82 -27.36 -5.56
C PRO A 186 40.16 -28.02 -5.33
N ALA A 187 41.20 -27.62 -6.10
CA ALA A 187 42.56 -28.18 -5.98
C ALA A 187 43.23 -27.74 -4.65
N GLN A 188 42.80 -26.64 -4.03
CA GLN A 188 43.40 -26.08 -2.83
C GLN A 188 42.57 -26.39 -1.58
N GLU A 189 41.41 -27.05 -1.67
CA GLU A 189 40.54 -27.37 -0.54
C GLU A 189 41.24 -28.14 0.61
N PRO A 190 42.13 -29.13 0.37
CA PRO A 190 42.88 -29.76 1.45
C PRO A 190 43.81 -28.81 2.18
N SER A 191 44.42 -27.87 1.47
CA SER A 191 45.25 -26.80 2.07
C SER A 191 44.41 -25.85 2.92
N ALA A 192 43.21 -25.45 2.40
CA ALA A 192 42.28 -24.62 3.12
C ALA A 192 41.85 -25.22 4.45
N GLU A 193 41.58 -26.53 4.47
CA GLU A 193 41.23 -27.23 5.72
C GLU A 193 42.41 -27.21 6.73
N GLY A 194 43.64 -27.44 6.27
CA GLY A 194 44.81 -27.32 7.14
C GLY A 194 45.03 -25.93 7.72
N GLU A 195 44.79 -24.88 6.93
CA GLU A 195 44.86 -23.49 7.39
C GLU A 195 43.76 -23.17 8.41
N LEU A 196 42.54 -23.71 8.26
CA LEU A 196 41.45 -23.56 9.22
C LEU A 196 41.72 -24.27 10.55
N GLN A 197 42.27 -25.49 10.48
CA GLN A 197 42.69 -26.21 11.69
C GLN A 197 43.79 -25.45 12.45
N LYS A 198 44.72 -24.84 11.70
CA LYS A 198 45.75 -23.98 12.29
C LYS A 198 45.15 -22.70 12.88
N ALA A 199 44.20 -22.05 12.18
CA ALA A 199 43.52 -20.89 12.71
C ALA A 199 42.80 -21.18 14.04
N ILE A 200 42.08 -22.31 14.11
CA ILE A 200 41.36 -22.74 15.31
C ILE A 200 42.37 -23.13 16.43
N SER A 201 43.49 -23.72 16.09
CA SER A 201 44.54 -24.03 17.10
C SER A 201 45.17 -22.79 17.69
N LEU A 202 45.34 -21.74 16.89
CA LEU A 202 45.85 -20.44 17.34
C LEU A 202 44.82 -19.63 18.14
N ASP A 203 43.58 -19.68 17.74
CA ASP A 203 42.46 -19.06 18.45
C ASP A 203 41.20 -19.95 18.38
N PRO A 204 40.95 -20.78 19.39
CA PRO A 204 39.77 -21.63 19.46
C PRO A 204 38.43 -20.86 19.51
N LYS A 205 38.47 -19.55 19.74
CA LYS A 205 37.28 -18.68 19.75
C LYS A 205 37.06 -17.96 18.43
N ASN A 206 37.82 -18.26 17.40
CA ASN A 206 37.63 -17.66 16.08
C ASN A 206 36.37 -18.19 15.40
N VAL A 207 35.23 -17.53 15.64
CA VAL A 207 33.91 -17.86 15.06
C VAL A 207 33.96 -18.01 13.54
N MET A 208 34.70 -17.11 12.87
CA MET A 208 34.80 -17.15 11.40
C MET A 208 35.54 -18.40 10.89
N ALA A 209 36.60 -18.86 11.60
CA ALA A 209 37.30 -20.08 11.22
C ALA A 209 36.38 -21.31 11.32
N HIS A 210 35.58 -21.43 12.38
CA HIS A 210 34.57 -22.48 12.52
C HIS A 210 33.51 -22.42 11.42
N LEU A 211 33.01 -21.22 11.05
CA LEU A 211 32.03 -21.04 9.97
C LEU A 211 32.59 -21.43 8.60
N VAL A 212 33.81 -21.01 8.29
CA VAL A 212 34.44 -21.35 7.00
C VAL A 212 34.74 -22.86 6.95
N LEU A 213 35.19 -23.47 8.04
CA LEU A 213 35.38 -24.91 8.12
C LEU A 213 34.08 -25.67 7.97
N SER A 214 33.00 -25.22 8.61
CA SER A 214 31.65 -25.77 8.45
C SER A 214 31.24 -25.75 6.97
N SER A 215 31.42 -24.62 6.28
CA SER A 215 31.09 -24.49 4.86
C SER A 215 31.93 -25.42 3.98
N LEU A 216 33.21 -25.56 4.26
CA LEU A 216 34.11 -26.46 3.52
C LEU A 216 33.74 -27.92 3.71
N LEU A 217 33.47 -28.37 4.94
CA LEU A 217 33.01 -29.72 5.29
C LEU A 217 31.67 -30.03 4.61
N GLN A 218 30.73 -29.06 4.62
CA GLN A 218 29.46 -29.19 3.90
C GLN A 218 29.68 -29.43 2.39
N LYS A 219 30.60 -28.69 1.77
CA LYS A 219 30.96 -28.85 0.34
C LYS A 219 31.53 -30.22 0.05
N LYS A 220 32.33 -30.76 0.99
CA LYS A 220 32.88 -32.13 0.93
C LYS A 220 31.85 -33.23 1.21
N GLY A 221 30.64 -32.90 1.65
CA GLY A 221 29.60 -33.87 1.98
C GLY A 221 29.65 -34.38 3.44
N ASP A 222 30.60 -33.90 4.27
CA ASP A 222 30.64 -34.17 5.69
C ASP A 222 29.65 -33.26 6.44
N LEU A 223 28.36 -33.61 6.39
CA LEU A 223 27.30 -32.85 7.02
C LEU A 223 27.39 -32.90 8.57
N GLN A 224 27.93 -33.99 9.13
CA GLN A 224 28.08 -34.13 10.58
C GLN A 224 29.18 -33.21 11.10
N GLY A 225 30.35 -33.22 10.49
CA GLY A 225 31.43 -32.31 10.82
C GLY A 225 31.05 -30.85 10.61
N ALA A 226 30.37 -30.56 9.49
CA ALA A 226 29.86 -29.21 9.20
C ALA A 226 28.90 -28.71 10.30
N ARG A 227 27.94 -29.54 10.74
CA ARG A 227 26.99 -29.19 11.82
C ARG A 227 27.71 -28.96 13.13
N GLN A 228 28.70 -29.77 13.47
CA GLN A 228 29.49 -29.61 14.70
C GLN A 228 30.23 -28.28 14.73
N GLN A 229 30.88 -27.89 13.62
CA GLN A 229 31.57 -26.62 13.51
C GLN A 229 30.62 -25.41 13.56
N ALA A 230 29.44 -25.49 12.90
CA ALA A 230 28.44 -24.46 12.97
C ALA A 230 27.85 -24.30 14.38
N SER A 231 27.60 -25.42 15.08
CA SER A 231 27.17 -25.43 16.49
C SER A 231 28.20 -24.76 17.39
N THR A 232 29.48 -25.10 17.22
CA THR A 232 30.58 -24.45 17.97
C THR A 232 30.60 -22.94 17.71
N ALA A 233 30.40 -22.50 16.46
CA ALA A 233 30.34 -21.08 16.12
C ALA A 233 29.15 -20.37 16.81
N VAL A 234 28.00 -21.04 16.96
CA VAL A 234 26.85 -20.52 17.72
C VAL A 234 27.12 -20.47 19.21
N ASP A 235 27.79 -21.49 19.77
CA ASP A 235 28.13 -21.52 21.19
C ASP A 235 29.14 -20.42 21.58
N LEU A 236 30.08 -20.11 20.67
CA LEU A 236 31.11 -19.07 20.87
C LEU A 236 30.51 -17.68 20.78
N ASP A 237 29.56 -17.45 19.87
CA ASP A 237 28.84 -16.19 19.75
C ASP A 237 27.32 -16.44 19.51
N PRO A 238 26.56 -16.62 20.61
CA PRO A 238 25.15 -16.96 20.56
C PRO A 238 24.26 -15.90 19.86
N LYS A 239 24.73 -14.67 19.73
CA LYS A 239 24.02 -13.58 19.03
C LYS A 239 24.40 -13.45 17.57
N ASN A 240 25.31 -14.25 17.07
CA ASN A 240 25.74 -14.23 15.69
C ASN A 240 24.69 -14.87 14.78
N LEU A 241 23.93 -14.02 14.10
CA LEU A 241 22.85 -14.46 13.21
C LEU A 241 23.38 -15.34 12.07
N ARG A 242 24.58 -15.04 11.51
CA ARG A 242 25.20 -15.82 10.44
C ARG A 242 25.50 -17.26 10.87
N SER A 243 26.02 -17.45 12.08
CA SER A 243 26.29 -18.78 12.66
C SER A 243 25.00 -19.58 12.81
N ARG A 244 23.93 -18.96 13.30
CA ARG A 244 22.63 -19.59 13.46
C ARG A 244 22.01 -20.01 12.13
N ILE A 245 22.02 -19.12 11.14
CA ILE A 245 21.49 -19.42 9.80
C ILE A 245 22.25 -20.58 9.17
N ALA A 246 23.60 -20.62 9.34
CA ALA A 246 24.41 -21.73 8.85
C ALA A 246 24.04 -23.06 9.53
N LEU A 247 23.89 -23.08 10.86
CA LEU A 247 23.48 -24.26 11.61
C LEU A 247 22.09 -24.73 11.21
N VAL A 248 21.09 -23.83 11.15
CA VAL A 248 19.72 -24.13 10.70
C VAL A 248 19.70 -24.72 9.30
N GLY A 249 20.48 -24.16 8.37
CA GLY A 249 20.61 -24.69 7.01
C GLY A 249 21.12 -26.15 6.97
N LEU A 250 22.04 -26.49 7.85
CA LEU A 250 22.57 -27.88 7.98
C LEU A 250 21.56 -28.82 8.65
N GLU A 251 20.86 -28.35 9.67
CA GLU A 251 19.80 -29.11 10.36
C GLU A 251 18.64 -29.44 9.40
N LEU A 252 18.19 -28.47 8.60
CA LEU A 252 17.16 -28.70 7.59
C LEU A 252 17.62 -29.65 6.49
N ARG A 253 18.87 -29.59 6.05
CA ARG A 253 19.45 -30.55 5.10
C ARG A 253 19.55 -31.96 5.64
N ALA A 254 19.81 -32.09 6.95
CA ALA A 254 19.80 -33.37 7.66
C ALA A 254 18.35 -33.92 7.91
N GLY A 255 17.32 -33.15 7.54
CA GLY A 255 15.92 -33.49 7.82
C GLY A 255 15.47 -33.22 9.25
N ASP A 256 16.34 -32.63 10.10
CA ASP A 256 16.09 -32.40 11.51
C ASP A 256 15.35 -31.07 11.71
N LYS A 257 14.08 -31.04 11.34
CA LYS A 257 13.23 -29.86 11.45
C LYS A 257 13.06 -29.39 12.90
N THR A 258 13.06 -30.32 13.84
CA THR A 258 12.91 -30.01 15.28
C THR A 258 14.12 -29.26 15.82
N ALA A 259 15.34 -29.67 15.45
CA ALA A 259 16.55 -28.95 15.83
C ALA A 259 16.58 -27.56 15.19
N ALA A 260 16.24 -27.47 13.90
CA ALA A 260 16.20 -26.19 13.19
C ALA A 260 15.23 -25.19 13.85
N GLU A 261 14.03 -25.63 14.21
CA GLU A 261 13.05 -24.82 14.94
C GLU A 261 13.57 -24.39 16.32
N ALA A 262 14.18 -25.29 17.06
CA ALA A 262 14.77 -25.00 18.37
C ALA A 262 15.92 -23.98 18.27
N THR A 263 16.79 -24.10 17.27
CA THR A 263 17.90 -23.16 17.00
C THR A 263 17.38 -21.78 16.63
N LEU A 264 16.29 -21.70 15.83
CA LEU A 264 15.61 -20.47 15.45
C LEU A 264 14.93 -19.81 16.66
N LEU A 265 14.18 -20.60 17.44
CA LEU A 265 13.49 -20.11 18.63
C LEU A 265 14.47 -19.48 19.64
N GLN A 266 15.57 -20.19 19.92
CA GLN A 266 16.62 -19.66 20.81
C GLN A 266 17.22 -18.36 20.24
N GLY A 267 17.43 -18.27 18.92
CA GLY A 267 17.91 -17.05 18.25
C GLY A 267 16.94 -15.89 18.41
N THR A 268 15.66 -16.15 18.19
CA THR A 268 14.59 -15.15 18.34
C THR A 268 14.49 -14.63 19.78
N GLU A 269 14.62 -15.53 20.79
CA GLU A 269 14.65 -15.08 22.20
C GLU A 269 15.85 -14.20 22.52
N LEU A 270 17.06 -14.58 22.08
CA LEU A 270 18.31 -13.86 22.37
C LEU A 270 18.42 -12.51 21.63
N LEU A 271 17.79 -12.41 20.46
CA LEU A 271 17.82 -11.23 19.59
C LEU A 271 16.47 -10.51 19.54
N SER A 272 15.63 -10.75 20.54
CA SER A 272 14.25 -10.26 20.61
C SER A 272 14.10 -8.73 20.49
N ASP A 273 15.15 -7.97 20.78
CA ASP A 273 15.16 -6.50 20.69
C ASP A 273 15.58 -5.98 19.31
N THR A 274 15.80 -6.86 18.34
CA THR A 274 16.13 -6.53 16.95
C THR A 274 15.06 -7.07 16.01
N THR A 275 14.76 -6.34 14.93
CA THR A 275 13.81 -6.80 13.89
C THR A 275 14.24 -8.13 13.28
N GLN A 276 15.52 -8.24 12.90
CA GLN A 276 16.06 -9.47 12.30
C GLN A 276 15.93 -10.68 13.25
N GLY A 277 16.13 -10.48 14.56
CA GLY A 277 15.96 -11.55 15.55
C GLY A 277 14.49 -11.90 15.75
N ALA A 278 13.60 -10.90 15.81
CA ALA A 278 12.17 -11.12 15.93
C ALA A 278 11.61 -11.89 14.73
N ASP A 279 12.08 -11.60 13.52
CA ASP A 279 11.57 -12.23 12.28
C ASP A 279 12.19 -13.60 11.99
N LEU A 280 13.30 -13.96 12.66
CA LEU A 280 14.10 -15.16 12.37
C LEU A 280 13.27 -16.47 12.34
N LEU A 281 12.46 -16.70 13.37
CA LEU A 281 11.60 -17.87 13.47
C LEU A 281 10.33 -17.72 12.61
N TRP A 282 9.84 -16.49 12.47
CA TRP A 282 8.68 -16.20 11.63
C TRP A 282 8.94 -16.53 10.16
N ASP A 283 10.10 -16.19 9.62
CA ASP A 283 10.48 -16.52 8.24
C ASP A 283 10.42 -18.01 7.96
N TYR A 284 10.78 -18.83 8.96
CA TYR A 284 10.67 -20.28 8.86
C TYR A 284 9.21 -20.74 8.82
N TYR A 285 8.37 -20.29 9.75
CA TYR A 285 6.96 -20.66 9.80
C TYR A 285 6.18 -20.17 8.58
N ALA A 286 6.48 -18.99 8.10
CA ALA A 286 5.85 -18.44 6.89
C ALA A 286 6.16 -19.29 5.65
N ARG A 287 7.43 -19.69 5.47
CA ARG A 287 7.86 -20.55 4.34
C ARG A 287 7.32 -21.98 4.44
N THR A 288 7.07 -22.48 5.62
CA THR A 288 6.57 -23.84 5.86
C THR A 288 5.04 -23.91 6.01
N GLY A 289 4.35 -22.76 5.94
CA GLY A 289 2.89 -22.66 6.06
C GLY A 289 2.36 -22.88 7.48
N GLN A 290 3.22 -22.81 8.51
CA GLN A 290 2.88 -23.11 9.91
C GLN A 290 2.42 -21.86 10.68
N VAL A 291 1.50 -21.08 10.08
CA VAL A 291 1.07 -19.78 10.66
C VAL A 291 0.36 -19.96 12.00
N ASP A 292 -0.46 -21.01 12.16
CA ASP A 292 -1.18 -21.28 13.42
C ASP A 292 -0.22 -21.58 14.57
N GLN A 293 0.87 -22.32 14.29
CA GLN A 293 1.92 -22.59 15.28
C GLN A 293 2.66 -21.30 15.65
N ALA A 294 2.95 -20.45 14.65
CA ALA A 294 3.59 -19.17 14.87
C ALA A 294 2.82 -18.28 15.86
N VAL A 295 1.48 -18.21 15.75
CA VAL A 295 0.66 -17.42 16.68
C VAL A 295 0.89 -17.82 18.13
N SER A 296 0.83 -19.12 18.43
CA SER A 296 0.98 -19.61 19.81
C SER A 296 2.40 -19.40 20.34
N VAL A 297 3.42 -19.62 19.49
CA VAL A 297 4.83 -19.42 19.87
C VAL A 297 5.13 -17.94 20.10
N TYR A 298 4.69 -17.05 19.20
CA TYR A 298 4.94 -15.61 19.35
C TYR A 298 4.13 -14.98 20.49
N ALA A 299 2.93 -15.46 20.80
CA ALA A 299 2.21 -15.05 22.01
C ALA A 299 3.04 -15.33 23.26
N ASN A 300 3.68 -16.51 23.35
CA ASN A 300 4.56 -16.86 24.47
C ASN A 300 5.85 -16.02 24.47
N LEU A 301 6.46 -15.76 23.31
CA LEU A 301 7.66 -14.90 23.20
C LEU A 301 7.37 -13.48 23.67
N VAL A 302 6.24 -12.89 23.24
CA VAL A 302 5.80 -11.56 23.69
C VAL A 302 5.53 -11.53 25.19
N ALA A 303 4.94 -12.59 25.74
CA ALA A 303 4.71 -12.69 27.19
C ALA A 303 6.03 -12.77 28.00
N LYS A 304 7.04 -13.46 27.48
CA LYS A 304 8.39 -13.53 28.09
C LYS A 304 9.17 -12.22 27.93
N HIS A 305 8.99 -11.51 26.81
CA HIS A 305 9.69 -10.28 26.47
C HIS A 305 8.72 -9.09 26.25
N PRO A 306 7.97 -8.67 27.29
CA PRO A 306 6.85 -7.72 27.14
C PRO A 306 7.29 -6.30 26.73
N LYS A 307 8.57 -6.00 26.80
CA LYS A 307 9.14 -4.70 26.38
C LYS A 307 9.67 -4.70 24.94
N SER A 308 9.79 -5.87 24.31
CA SER A 308 10.31 -5.95 22.94
C SER A 308 9.29 -5.41 21.94
N VAL A 309 9.62 -4.29 21.31
CA VAL A 309 8.84 -3.70 20.21
C VAL A 309 8.90 -4.60 18.98
N PRO A 310 10.07 -5.08 18.50
CA PRO A 310 10.15 -5.92 17.32
C PRO A 310 9.31 -7.18 17.43
N LEU A 311 9.37 -7.92 18.54
CA LEU A 311 8.56 -9.13 18.74
C LEU A 311 7.05 -8.85 18.67
N LYS A 312 6.59 -7.74 19.28
CA LYS A 312 5.17 -7.35 19.22
C LYS A 312 4.76 -6.96 17.81
N VAL A 313 5.61 -6.27 17.06
CA VAL A 313 5.35 -5.91 15.67
C VAL A 313 5.24 -7.15 14.80
N THR A 314 6.20 -8.09 14.91
CA THR A 314 6.17 -9.36 14.19
C THR A 314 4.94 -10.18 14.56
N TYR A 315 4.60 -10.26 15.86
CA TYR A 315 3.39 -10.95 16.32
C TYR A 315 2.11 -10.35 15.72
N ALA A 316 2.01 -9.01 15.67
CA ALA A 316 0.88 -8.35 15.04
C ALA A 316 0.80 -8.66 13.52
N HIS A 317 1.93 -8.71 12.81
CA HIS A 317 1.96 -9.13 11.41
C HIS A 317 1.48 -10.58 11.22
N ILE A 318 1.85 -11.50 12.10
CA ILE A 318 1.38 -12.89 12.10
C ILE A 318 -0.15 -12.93 12.28
N LEU A 319 -0.69 -12.15 13.21
CA LEU A 319 -2.13 -12.02 13.45
C LEU A 319 -2.87 -11.45 12.23
N ILE A 320 -2.28 -10.47 11.54
CA ILE A 320 -2.82 -9.91 10.29
C ILE A 320 -2.88 -11.01 9.21
N GLN A 321 -1.84 -11.82 9.07
CA GLN A 321 -1.85 -12.95 8.12
C GLN A 321 -2.95 -13.96 8.43
N GLN A 322 -3.24 -14.20 9.70
CA GLN A 322 -4.38 -15.02 10.14
C GLN A 322 -5.74 -14.32 10.04
N LYS A 323 -5.78 -13.07 9.57
CA LYS A 323 -6.99 -12.22 9.55
C LYS A 323 -7.58 -11.96 10.95
N ASN A 324 -6.78 -12.12 12.00
CA ASN A 324 -7.16 -11.77 13.38
C ASN A 324 -6.88 -10.29 13.65
N TYR A 325 -7.57 -9.42 12.93
CA TYR A 325 -7.36 -7.98 12.98
C TYR A 325 -7.69 -7.36 14.34
N ALA A 326 -8.64 -7.92 15.07
CA ALA A 326 -9.01 -7.41 16.39
C ALA A 326 -7.84 -7.51 17.39
N GLN A 327 -7.16 -8.66 17.42
CA GLN A 327 -6.03 -8.87 18.31
C GLN A 327 -4.80 -8.09 17.81
N ALA A 328 -4.56 -8.03 16.49
CA ALA A 328 -3.50 -7.21 15.91
C ALA A 328 -3.66 -5.73 16.27
N THR A 329 -4.88 -5.20 16.21
CA THR A 329 -5.19 -3.81 16.61
C THR A 329 -4.91 -3.59 18.09
N SER A 330 -5.30 -4.52 18.96
CA SER A 330 -5.00 -4.42 20.40
C SER A 330 -3.50 -4.33 20.69
N VAL A 331 -2.68 -5.13 19.99
CA VAL A 331 -1.21 -5.08 20.10
C VAL A 331 -0.66 -3.76 19.56
N SER A 332 -1.17 -3.29 18.43
CA SER A 332 -0.79 -1.99 17.85
C SER A 332 -1.12 -0.83 18.78
N ASP A 333 -2.31 -0.82 19.39
CA ASP A 333 -2.73 0.23 20.33
C ASP A 333 -1.84 0.28 21.57
N GLU A 334 -1.43 -0.88 22.07
CA GLU A 334 -0.45 -0.96 23.17
C GLU A 334 0.91 -0.35 22.76
N LEU A 335 1.41 -0.72 21.59
CA LEU A 335 2.66 -0.20 21.04
C LEU A 335 2.58 1.31 20.80
N MET A 336 1.50 1.82 20.25
CA MET A 336 1.31 3.25 19.99
C MET A 336 1.31 4.10 21.25
N LYS A 337 0.81 3.59 22.39
CA LYS A 337 0.84 4.31 23.68
C LYS A 337 2.27 4.52 24.18
N ALA A 338 3.16 3.57 23.96
CA ALA A 338 4.53 3.60 24.50
C ALA A 338 5.57 4.07 23.46
N ASN A 339 5.35 3.81 22.17
CA ASN A 339 6.33 3.90 21.09
C ASN A 339 5.82 4.63 19.85
N SER A 340 4.99 5.67 20.00
CA SER A 340 4.32 6.36 18.89
C SER A 340 5.25 6.99 17.83
N ASN A 341 6.54 7.15 18.15
CA ASN A 341 7.55 7.69 17.22
C ASN A 341 8.38 6.59 16.53
N ASP A 342 8.16 5.33 16.87
CA ASP A 342 8.85 4.22 16.21
C ASP A 342 8.26 4.01 14.80
N PRO A 343 9.10 3.99 13.74
CA PRO A 343 8.62 3.85 12.37
C PRO A 343 7.87 2.54 12.11
N GLN A 344 8.31 1.44 12.72
CA GLN A 344 7.66 0.13 12.56
C GLN A 344 6.28 0.10 13.20
N VAL A 345 6.15 0.71 14.37
CA VAL A 345 4.86 0.85 15.07
C VAL A 345 3.90 1.75 14.28
N ALA A 346 4.42 2.84 13.71
CA ALA A 346 3.62 3.74 12.88
C ALA A 346 3.13 3.04 11.60
N VAL A 347 3.99 2.25 10.95
CA VAL A 347 3.63 1.44 9.76
C VAL A 347 2.57 0.42 10.12
N LEU A 348 2.75 -0.36 11.19
CA LEU A 348 1.77 -1.34 11.66
C LEU A 348 0.39 -0.69 11.91
N ASN A 349 0.38 0.44 12.62
CA ASN A 349 -0.85 1.17 12.89
C ASN A 349 -1.50 1.68 11.60
N GLY A 350 -0.72 2.22 10.67
CA GLY A 350 -1.20 2.67 9.36
C GLY A 350 -1.83 1.53 8.55
N MET A 351 -1.20 0.35 8.53
CA MET A 351 -1.72 -0.86 7.87
C MET A 351 -3.09 -1.27 8.43
N LEU A 352 -3.21 -1.31 9.75
CA LEU A 352 -4.45 -1.71 10.43
C LEU A 352 -5.57 -0.68 10.23
N LEU A 353 -5.25 0.62 10.25
CA LEU A 353 -6.20 1.69 9.95
C LEU A 353 -6.71 1.61 8.49
N LEU A 354 -5.81 1.34 7.53
CA LEU A 354 -6.20 1.13 6.13
C LEU A 354 -7.12 -0.08 5.97
N HIS A 355 -6.77 -1.18 6.64
CA HIS A 355 -7.63 -2.37 6.63
C HIS A 355 -9.01 -2.12 7.23
N ALA A 356 -9.10 -1.26 8.24
CA ALA A 356 -10.36 -0.83 8.86
C ALA A 356 -11.14 0.22 8.02
N GLY A 357 -10.67 0.56 6.80
CA GLY A 357 -11.28 1.59 5.95
C GLY A 357 -11.04 3.04 6.43
N LYS A 358 -10.16 3.25 7.42
CA LYS A 358 -9.87 4.55 8.02
C LYS A 358 -8.68 5.23 7.34
N ALA A 359 -8.78 5.43 6.02
CA ALA A 359 -7.68 5.94 5.20
C ALA A 359 -7.15 7.31 5.66
N ASN A 360 -8.04 8.19 6.11
CA ASN A 360 -7.66 9.53 6.59
C ASN A 360 -6.84 9.47 7.88
N ASP A 361 -7.24 8.62 8.84
CA ASP A 361 -6.52 8.42 10.10
C ASP A 361 -5.14 7.79 9.84
N ALA A 362 -5.08 6.81 8.92
CA ALA A 362 -3.83 6.19 8.49
C ALA A 362 -2.87 7.23 7.88
N PHE A 363 -3.38 8.08 7.00
CA PHE A 363 -2.59 9.14 6.38
C PHE A 363 -1.99 10.10 7.41
N ILE A 364 -2.80 10.59 8.36
CA ILE A 364 -2.35 11.51 9.43
C ILE A 364 -1.26 10.85 10.30
N ALA A 365 -1.46 9.59 10.69
CA ALA A 365 -0.51 8.85 11.52
C ALA A 365 0.83 8.64 10.81
N LEU A 366 0.80 8.24 9.53
CA LEU A 366 1.98 7.98 8.71
C LEU A 366 2.70 9.27 8.29
N GLN A 367 1.97 10.36 8.05
CA GLN A 367 2.57 11.67 7.79
C GLN A 367 3.36 12.19 8.99
N LYS A 368 2.86 11.95 10.21
CA LYS A 368 3.60 12.28 11.44
C LYS A 368 4.88 11.43 11.56
N ALA A 369 4.81 10.16 11.22
CA ALA A 369 5.99 9.28 11.24
C ALA A 369 7.01 9.69 10.17
N GLU A 370 6.58 10.05 8.98
CA GLU A 370 7.44 10.51 7.88
C GLU A 370 8.24 11.76 8.26
N LYS A 371 7.63 12.74 8.96
CA LYS A 371 8.34 13.93 9.47
C LYS A 371 9.50 13.58 10.40
N ASN A 372 9.37 12.50 11.18
CA ASN A 372 10.42 12.06 12.10
C ASN A 372 11.47 11.18 11.39
N THR A 373 11.11 10.52 10.31
CA THR A 373 11.96 9.58 9.57
C THR A 373 11.81 9.76 8.05
N PRO A 374 12.21 10.91 7.50
CA PRO A 374 11.92 11.29 6.09
C PRO A 374 12.61 10.37 5.07
N ASP A 375 13.61 9.61 5.49
CA ASP A 375 14.35 8.68 4.63
C ASP A 375 13.85 7.22 4.73
N ASN A 376 12.88 6.94 5.58
CA ASN A 376 12.34 5.59 5.75
C ASN A 376 11.37 5.25 4.60
N LEU A 377 11.80 4.36 3.70
CA LEU A 377 11.01 3.98 2.53
C LEU A 377 9.75 3.20 2.88
N ALA A 378 9.75 2.42 3.98
CA ALA A 378 8.56 1.70 4.40
C ALA A 378 7.46 2.66 4.89
N VAL A 379 7.82 3.69 5.66
CA VAL A 379 6.87 4.74 6.08
C VAL A 379 6.31 5.46 4.85
N LYS A 380 7.18 5.84 3.88
CA LYS A 380 6.73 6.50 2.64
C LYS A 380 5.81 5.61 1.81
N LEU A 381 6.07 4.31 1.75
CA LEU A 381 5.24 3.37 1.00
C LEU A 381 3.82 3.31 1.57
N TRP A 382 3.69 3.15 2.89
CA TRP A 382 2.38 3.10 3.53
C TRP A 382 1.68 4.46 3.55
N LEU A 383 2.44 5.56 3.61
CA LEU A 383 1.89 6.92 3.44
C LEU A 383 1.30 7.10 2.04
N ALA A 384 1.99 6.65 1.00
CA ALA A 384 1.50 6.69 -0.37
C ALA A 384 0.23 5.85 -0.55
N GLN A 385 0.18 4.65 0.03
CA GLN A 385 -1.02 3.80 0.01
C GLN A 385 -2.19 4.44 0.76
N ALA A 386 -1.93 5.10 1.90
CA ALA A 386 -2.95 5.82 2.66
C ALA A 386 -3.47 7.05 1.89
N ALA A 387 -2.60 7.80 1.22
CA ALA A 387 -2.97 8.90 0.34
C ALA A 387 -3.86 8.41 -0.81
N GLN A 388 -3.48 7.32 -1.48
CA GLN A 388 -4.27 6.70 -2.54
C GLN A 388 -5.65 6.24 -2.05
N ALA A 389 -5.70 5.57 -0.91
CA ALA A 389 -6.96 5.09 -0.31
C ALA A 389 -7.89 6.24 0.13
N LYS A 390 -7.32 7.38 0.52
CA LYS A 390 -8.04 8.62 0.83
C LYS A 390 -8.56 9.34 -0.41
N GLY A 391 -8.06 9.00 -1.61
CA GLY A 391 -8.34 9.67 -2.87
C GLY A 391 -7.39 10.81 -3.22
N ASP A 392 -6.34 11.04 -2.44
CA ASP A 392 -5.32 12.05 -2.70
C ASP A 392 -4.23 11.48 -3.61
N LEU A 393 -4.58 11.39 -4.90
CA LEU A 393 -3.74 10.74 -5.90
C LEU A 393 -2.43 11.49 -6.16
N ASN A 394 -2.41 12.82 -5.99
CA ASN A 394 -1.21 13.62 -6.17
C ASN A 394 -0.16 13.35 -5.08
N ASP A 395 -0.58 13.30 -3.81
CA ASP A 395 0.31 12.95 -2.71
C ASP A 395 0.80 11.49 -2.82
N ALA A 396 -0.07 10.58 -3.26
CA ALA A 396 0.30 9.19 -3.50
C ALA A 396 1.38 9.08 -4.59
N GLU A 397 1.19 9.75 -5.72
CA GLU A 397 2.15 9.81 -6.83
C GLU A 397 3.53 10.30 -6.36
N GLN A 398 3.57 11.46 -5.68
CA GLN A 398 4.80 12.07 -5.20
C GLN A 398 5.60 11.12 -4.28
N ASN A 399 4.91 10.44 -3.36
CA ASN A 399 5.55 9.52 -2.43
C ASN A 399 6.05 8.24 -3.12
N PHE A 400 5.27 7.61 -4.02
CA PHE A 400 5.74 6.47 -4.79
C PHE A 400 6.93 6.84 -5.68
N GLN A 401 6.90 7.99 -6.37
CA GLN A 401 8.03 8.48 -7.16
C GLN A 401 9.27 8.75 -6.29
N ALA A 402 9.10 9.27 -5.07
CA ALA A 402 10.20 9.49 -4.14
C ALA A 402 10.87 8.18 -3.72
N ILE A 403 10.10 7.10 -3.56
CA ILE A 403 10.64 5.77 -3.30
C ILE A 403 11.44 5.28 -4.52
N LEU A 404 10.86 5.32 -5.73
CA LEU A 404 11.50 4.85 -6.95
C LEU A 404 12.75 5.65 -7.35
N ARG A 405 12.87 6.93 -6.96
CA ARG A 405 14.11 7.69 -7.11
C ARG A 405 15.25 7.17 -6.23
N LYS A 406 14.95 6.61 -5.05
CA LYS A 406 15.96 6.05 -4.12
C LYS A 406 16.22 4.57 -4.40
N ASP A 407 15.17 3.83 -4.71
CA ASP A 407 15.19 2.40 -5.02
C ASP A 407 14.37 2.14 -6.30
N PRO A 408 14.99 2.26 -7.48
CA PRO A 408 14.31 2.03 -8.77
C PRO A 408 13.80 0.59 -8.96
N SER A 409 14.30 -0.35 -8.16
CA SER A 409 13.88 -1.75 -8.17
C SER A 409 12.70 -2.07 -7.25
N ASN A 410 12.15 -1.08 -6.56
CA ASN A 410 11.03 -1.28 -5.62
C ASN A 410 9.73 -1.60 -6.36
N LEU A 411 9.45 -2.86 -6.52
CA LEU A 411 8.29 -3.33 -7.28
C LEU A 411 6.95 -2.93 -6.65
N GLU A 412 6.90 -2.83 -5.32
CA GLU A 412 5.68 -2.44 -4.61
C GLU A 412 5.33 -0.96 -4.85
N ALA A 413 6.34 -0.09 -4.81
CA ALA A 413 6.16 1.30 -5.18
C ALA A 413 5.80 1.47 -6.67
N ALA A 414 6.39 0.65 -7.55
CA ALA A 414 6.03 0.65 -8.98
C ALA A 414 4.57 0.25 -9.20
N ARG A 415 4.08 -0.79 -8.51
CA ARG A 415 2.67 -1.20 -8.54
C ARG A 415 1.74 -0.10 -8.04
N GLY A 416 2.09 0.54 -6.92
CA GLY A 416 1.34 1.67 -6.37
C GLY A 416 1.26 2.83 -7.37
N LEU A 417 2.38 3.22 -7.94
CA LEU A 417 2.45 4.31 -8.92
C LEU A 417 1.68 3.99 -10.21
N ALA A 418 1.78 2.75 -10.71
CA ALA A 418 1.00 2.32 -11.86
C ALA A 418 -0.51 2.35 -11.58
N SER A 419 -0.93 1.94 -10.39
CA SER A 419 -2.33 2.04 -9.94
C SER A 419 -2.81 3.50 -9.90
N VAL A 420 -2.00 4.42 -9.35
CA VAL A 420 -2.29 5.86 -9.33
C VAL A 420 -2.37 6.43 -10.75
N ALA A 421 -1.38 6.15 -11.60
CA ALA A 421 -1.38 6.58 -13.00
C ALA A 421 -2.62 6.07 -13.77
N ASN A 422 -3.03 4.83 -13.47
CA ASN A 422 -4.24 4.25 -14.02
C ASN A 422 -5.51 4.99 -13.57
N GLN A 423 -5.61 5.36 -12.30
CA GLN A 423 -6.75 6.11 -11.75
C GLN A 423 -6.80 7.55 -12.29
N LEU A 424 -5.65 8.20 -12.45
CA LEU A 424 -5.53 9.54 -13.04
C LEU A 424 -5.80 9.55 -14.56
N GLY A 425 -5.78 8.39 -15.22
CA GLY A 425 -5.85 8.31 -16.68
C GLY A 425 -4.55 8.76 -17.37
N ASP A 426 -3.44 8.91 -16.64
CA ASP A 426 -2.16 9.38 -17.18
C ASP A 426 -1.40 8.25 -17.88
N ALA A 427 -1.58 8.18 -19.20
CA ALA A 427 -0.92 7.19 -20.06
C ALA A 427 0.61 7.37 -20.08
N ASN A 428 1.12 8.61 -19.97
CA ASN A 428 2.56 8.86 -20.02
C ASN A 428 3.25 8.37 -18.75
N LEU A 429 2.68 8.70 -17.59
CA LEU A 429 3.18 8.21 -16.31
C LEU A 429 3.13 6.67 -16.26
N LEU A 430 2.04 6.08 -16.73
CA LEU A 430 1.88 4.62 -16.75
C LEU A 430 2.94 3.96 -17.65
N MET A 431 3.23 4.53 -18.82
CA MET A 431 4.30 4.09 -19.73
C MET A 431 5.69 4.22 -19.07
N GLN A 432 5.94 5.32 -18.38
CA GLN A 432 7.21 5.54 -17.66
C GLN A 432 7.43 4.49 -16.58
N VAL A 433 6.42 4.21 -15.76
CA VAL A 433 6.49 3.20 -14.70
C VAL A 433 6.72 1.81 -15.30
N ALA A 434 5.98 1.45 -16.34
CA ALA A 434 6.12 0.17 -17.02
C ALA A 434 7.55 -0.03 -17.56
N THR A 435 8.07 0.96 -18.28
CA THR A 435 9.42 0.91 -18.88
C THR A 435 10.50 0.86 -17.81
N GLY A 436 10.38 1.67 -16.75
CA GLY A 436 11.29 1.65 -15.61
C GLY A 436 11.31 0.29 -14.91
N THR A 437 10.14 -0.33 -14.72
CA THR A 437 10.03 -1.66 -14.12
C THR A 437 10.65 -2.73 -15.02
N LEU A 438 10.44 -2.69 -16.34
CA LEU A 438 11.01 -3.66 -17.28
C LEU A 438 12.55 -3.58 -17.35
N ALA A 439 13.15 -2.43 -17.07
CA ALA A 439 14.60 -2.29 -17.00
C ALA A 439 15.23 -3.14 -15.88
N HIS A 440 14.51 -3.34 -14.77
CA HIS A 440 14.95 -4.16 -13.63
C HIS A 440 14.34 -5.57 -13.64
N TYR A 441 13.14 -5.74 -14.17
CA TYR A 441 12.35 -6.97 -14.22
C TYR A 441 11.86 -7.23 -15.65
N PRO A 442 12.72 -7.69 -16.57
CA PRO A 442 12.37 -7.87 -17.99
C PRO A 442 11.22 -8.87 -18.24
N ASP A 443 10.97 -9.76 -17.28
CA ASP A 443 9.92 -10.77 -17.35
C ASP A 443 8.65 -10.40 -16.53
N SER A 444 8.51 -9.14 -16.11
CA SER A 444 7.37 -8.70 -15.32
C SER A 444 6.09 -8.65 -16.14
N SER A 445 5.19 -9.59 -15.90
CA SER A 445 3.84 -9.61 -16.49
C SER A 445 3.04 -8.34 -16.18
N ASP A 446 3.14 -7.82 -14.94
CA ASP A 446 2.48 -6.58 -14.52
C ASP A 446 2.96 -5.37 -15.35
N ALA A 447 4.27 -5.29 -15.59
CA ALA A 447 4.82 -4.16 -16.34
C ALA A 447 4.40 -4.17 -17.82
N TYR A 448 4.29 -5.35 -18.45
CA TYR A 448 3.70 -5.47 -19.78
C TYR A 448 2.20 -5.12 -19.78
N LEU A 449 1.45 -5.51 -18.75
CA LEU A 449 0.06 -5.08 -18.59
C LEU A 449 -0.05 -3.55 -18.53
N TRP A 450 0.77 -2.90 -17.69
CA TRP A 450 0.76 -1.42 -17.56
C TRP A 450 1.14 -0.72 -18.86
N LYS A 451 2.11 -1.28 -19.59
CA LYS A 451 2.51 -0.77 -20.91
C LYS A 451 1.37 -0.86 -21.90
N GLY A 452 0.71 -2.01 -22.01
CA GLY A 452 -0.45 -2.20 -22.85
C GLY A 452 -1.63 -1.28 -22.50
N LEU A 453 -1.88 -1.03 -21.19
CA LEU A 453 -2.88 -0.06 -20.73
C LEU A 453 -2.54 1.37 -21.18
N ALA A 454 -1.27 1.78 -21.11
CA ALA A 454 -0.83 3.09 -21.58
C ALA A 454 -1.03 3.23 -23.09
N GLU A 455 -0.66 2.21 -23.87
CA GLU A 455 -0.82 2.18 -25.33
C GLU A 455 -2.30 2.18 -25.74
N ALA A 456 -3.16 1.44 -25.04
CA ALA A 456 -4.59 1.45 -25.27
C ALA A 456 -5.21 2.84 -25.11
N ARG A 457 -4.79 3.58 -24.07
CA ARG A 457 -5.24 4.98 -23.86
C ARG A 457 -4.71 5.94 -24.92
N GLN A 458 -3.54 5.66 -25.47
CA GLN A 458 -2.96 6.40 -26.60
C GLN A 458 -3.56 5.96 -27.96
N GLN A 459 -4.60 5.12 -27.94
CA GLN A 459 -5.27 4.57 -29.14
C GLN A 459 -4.35 3.68 -30.00
N GLN A 460 -3.26 3.17 -29.44
CA GLN A 460 -2.32 2.26 -30.11
C GLN A 460 -2.76 0.79 -29.92
N SER A 461 -3.93 0.45 -30.44
CA SER A 461 -4.62 -0.82 -30.14
C SER A 461 -3.82 -2.08 -30.50
N ASP A 462 -2.99 -2.05 -31.56
CA ASP A 462 -2.19 -3.22 -31.96
C ASP A 462 -0.98 -3.42 -31.03
N ALA A 463 -0.32 -2.34 -30.60
CA ALA A 463 0.76 -2.38 -29.62
C ALA A 463 0.23 -2.87 -28.26
N ALA A 464 -0.88 -2.30 -27.79
CA ALA A 464 -1.54 -2.73 -26.56
C ALA A 464 -1.88 -4.23 -26.58
N ALA A 465 -2.43 -4.73 -27.70
CA ALA A 465 -2.73 -6.15 -27.85
C ALA A 465 -1.48 -7.04 -27.76
N ALA A 466 -0.36 -6.60 -28.34
CA ALA A 466 0.91 -7.34 -28.28
C ALA A 466 1.48 -7.39 -26.85
N ASP A 467 1.41 -6.26 -26.12
CA ASP A 467 1.91 -6.21 -24.74
C ASP A 467 0.99 -6.96 -23.78
N PHE A 468 -0.32 -6.91 -23.92
CA PHE A 468 -1.23 -7.78 -23.15
C PHE A 468 -0.97 -9.27 -23.43
N GLN A 469 -0.75 -9.65 -24.69
CA GLN A 469 -0.40 -11.02 -25.05
C GLN A 469 0.94 -11.43 -24.43
N THR A 470 1.92 -10.53 -24.38
CA THR A 470 3.21 -10.76 -23.71
C THR A 470 3.02 -10.93 -22.20
N ALA A 471 2.20 -10.09 -21.58
CA ALA A 471 1.85 -10.20 -20.15
C ALA A 471 1.26 -11.59 -19.83
N ILE A 472 0.32 -12.07 -20.65
CA ILE A 472 -0.27 -13.42 -20.51
C ILE A 472 0.79 -14.49 -20.71
N GLY A 473 1.69 -14.34 -21.70
CA GLY A 473 2.80 -15.28 -21.96
C GLY A 473 3.78 -15.37 -20.78
N LYS A 474 4.03 -14.23 -20.07
CA LYS A 474 4.89 -14.20 -18.87
C LYS A 474 4.18 -14.77 -17.64
N SER A 475 2.89 -14.55 -17.51
CA SER A 475 2.05 -15.11 -16.44
C SER A 475 0.71 -15.58 -16.99
N PRO A 476 0.54 -16.88 -17.26
CA PRO A 476 -0.73 -17.44 -17.74
C PRO A 476 -1.90 -17.36 -16.74
N THR A 477 -1.68 -16.79 -15.58
CA THR A 477 -2.71 -16.53 -14.56
C THR A 477 -3.00 -15.04 -14.38
N ASN A 478 -2.46 -14.17 -15.24
CA ASN A 478 -2.74 -12.73 -15.17
C ASN A 478 -4.13 -12.42 -15.73
N ALA A 479 -5.14 -12.52 -14.87
CA ALA A 479 -6.54 -12.27 -15.21
C ALA A 479 -6.77 -10.86 -15.78
N ALA A 480 -6.09 -9.84 -15.24
CA ALA A 480 -6.24 -8.47 -15.71
C ALA A 480 -5.75 -8.28 -17.16
N ALA A 481 -4.64 -8.93 -17.53
CA ALA A 481 -4.16 -8.88 -18.91
C ALA A 481 -5.12 -9.62 -19.89
N MET A 482 -5.72 -10.74 -19.45
CA MET A 482 -6.74 -11.47 -20.23
C MET A 482 -8.00 -10.62 -20.38
N GLU A 483 -8.44 -9.95 -19.31
CA GLU A 483 -9.60 -9.06 -19.32
C GLU A 483 -9.41 -7.92 -20.32
N GLU A 484 -8.29 -7.19 -20.23
CA GLU A 484 -8.00 -6.05 -21.10
C GLU A 484 -7.86 -6.47 -22.56
N LEU A 485 -7.16 -7.58 -22.83
CA LEU A 485 -7.08 -8.12 -24.19
C LEU A 485 -8.45 -8.59 -24.70
N GLY A 486 -9.24 -9.23 -23.83
CA GLY A 486 -10.58 -9.68 -24.14
C GLY A 486 -11.50 -8.53 -24.52
N ALA A 487 -11.52 -7.47 -23.71
CA ALA A 487 -12.28 -6.24 -23.99
C ALA A 487 -11.83 -5.58 -25.30
N LEU A 488 -10.51 -5.50 -25.53
CA LEU A 488 -9.95 -4.96 -26.77
C LEU A 488 -10.35 -5.81 -28.00
N ARG A 489 -10.35 -7.14 -27.89
CA ARG A 489 -10.80 -8.02 -28.99
C ARG A 489 -12.31 -7.85 -29.30
N LEU A 490 -13.15 -7.68 -28.27
CA LEU A 490 -14.56 -7.39 -28.49
C LEU A 490 -14.76 -6.04 -29.22
N SER A 491 -14.05 -5.00 -28.82
CA SER A 491 -14.10 -3.68 -29.49
C SER A 491 -13.62 -3.72 -30.94
N GLN A 492 -12.70 -4.65 -31.28
CA GLN A 492 -12.21 -4.92 -32.62
C GLN A 492 -13.17 -5.84 -33.44
N ASN A 493 -14.35 -6.16 -32.90
CA ASN A 493 -15.30 -7.12 -33.48
C ASN A 493 -14.74 -8.55 -33.65
N LYS A 494 -13.71 -8.92 -32.86
CA LYS A 494 -13.13 -10.28 -32.79
C LYS A 494 -13.83 -11.08 -31.69
N LEU A 495 -15.15 -11.25 -31.84
CA LEU A 495 -16.05 -11.70 -30.79
C LEU A 495 -15.66 -13.05 -30.15
N PRO A 496 -15.32 -14.13 -30.91
CA PRO A 496 -14.96 -15.42 -30.30
C PRO A 496 -13.68 -15.33 -29.44
N GLN A 497 -12.67 -14.58 -29.89
CA GLN A 497 -11.41 -14.41 -29.16
C GLN A 497 -11.61 -13.58 -27.88
N GLY A 498 -12.38 -12.49 -27.96
CA GLY A 498 -12.69 -11.67 -26.80
C GLY A 498 -13.46 -12.44 -25.73
N LYS A 499 -14.48 -13.22 -26.14
CA LYS A 499 -15.25 -14.09 -25.26
C LYS A 499 -14.33 -15.12 -24.54
N GLN A 500 -13.50 -15.83 -25.30
CA GLN A 500 -12.58 -16.85 -24.73
C GLN A 500 -11.66 -16.26 -23.69
N LEU A 501 -11.02 -15.11 -23.97
CA LEU A 501 -10.12 -14.43 -23.04
C LEU A 501 -10.81 -14.00 -21.75
N LEU A 502 -12.06 -13.52 -21.83
CA LEU A 502 -12.84 -13.14 -20.65
C LEU A 502 -13.26 -14.37 -19.82
N GLU A 503 -13.56 -15.50 -20.45
CA GLU A 503 -13.81 -16.77 -19.75
C GLU A 503 -12.55 -17.30 -19.05
N GLU A 504 -11.38 -17.18 -19.68
CA GLU A 504 -10.07 -17.49 -19.09
C GLU A 504 -9.77 -16.55 -17.91
N ALA A 505 -10.03 -15.23 -18.05
CA ALA A 505 -9.90 -14.25 -16.97
C ALA A 505 -10.74 -14.63 -15.74
N LEU A 506 -12.02 -14.99 -15.95
CA LEU A 506 -12.93 -15.46 -14.89
C LEU A 506 -12.55 -16.82 -14.30
N THR A 507 -11.79 -17.61 -15.02
CA THR A 507 -11.22 -18.88 -14.51
C THR A 507 -10.01 -18.59 -13.63
N ALA A 508 -9.13 -17.66 -14.04
CA ALA A 508 -7.96 -17.26 -13.29
C ALA A 508 -8.32 -16.43 -12.05
N ASN A 509 -9.31 -15.54 -12.16
CA ASN A 509 -9.85 -14.75 -11.06
C ASN A 509 -11.39 -14.86 -11.02
N PRO A 510 -11.95 -15.83 -10.29
CA PRO A 510 -13.41 -15.98 -10.17
C PRO A 510 -14.12 -14.77 -9.54
N ASN A 511 -13.41 -13.87 -8.88
CA ASN A 511 -13.96 -12.68 -8.23
C ASN A 511 -13.97 -11.43 -9.12
N ASP A 512 -13.65 -11.55 -10.40
CA ASP A 512 -13.54 -10.44 -11.34
C ASP A 512 -14.90 -9.96 -11.82
N SER A 513 -15.45 -8.94 -11.15
CA SER A 513 -16.74 -8.34 -11.51
C SER A 513 -16.70 -7.60 -12.84
N ARG A 514 -15.54 -7.04 -13.26
CA ARG A 514 -15.43 -6.29 -14.50
C ARG A 514 -15.41 -7.21 -15.71
N ALA A 515 -14.62 -8.27 -15.69
CA ALA A 515 -14.61 -9.29 -16.73
C ALA A 515 -16.01 -9.92 -16.89
N LEU A 516 -16.69 -10.18 -15.75
CA LEU A 516 -18.06 -10.71 -15.76
C LEU A 516 -19.06 -9.73 -16.41
N ARG A 517 -18.98 -8.44 -16.09
CA ARG A 517 -19.84 -7.41 -16.69
C ARG A 517 -19.61 -7.30 -18.20
N ILE A 518 -18.35 -7.30 -18.67
CA ILE A 518 -18.00 -7.23 -20.07
C ILE A 518 -18.56 -8.45 -20.82
N LEU A 519 -18.36 -9.64 -20.28
CA LEU A 519 -18.87 -10.87 -20.91
C LEU A 519 -20.40 -10.94 -20.87
N THR A 520 -21.02 -10.43 -19.82
CA THR A 520 -22.48 -10.30 -19.72
C THR A 520 -23.02 -9.33 -20.77
N ALA A 521 -22.35 -8.16 -20.96
CA ALA A 521 -22.72 -7.20 -21.99
C ALA A 521 -22.62 -7.80 -23.40
N TYR A 522 -21.59 -8.62 -23.65
CA TYR A 522 -21.48 -9.38 -24.90
C TYR A 522 -22.69 -10.30 -25.11
N TYR A 523 -23.11 -11.08 -24.12
CA TYR A 523 -24.29 -11.94 -24.26
C TYR A 523 -25.59 -11.15 -24.47
N LEU A 524 -25.72 -9.97 -23.84
CA LEU A 524 -26.88 -9.10 -24.06
C LEU A 524 -26.90 -8.52 -25.47
N HIS A 525 -25.74 -8.13 -26.02
CA HIS A 525 -25.62 -7.68 -27.42
C HIS A 525 -26.03 -8.77 -28.42
N GLU A 526 -25.67 -10.01 -28.12
CA GLU A 526 -26.07 -11.19 -28.92
C GLU A 526 -27.53 -11.64 -28.67
N ASN A 527 -28.33 -10.88 -27.93
CA ASN A 527 -29.68 -11.23 -27.50
C ASN A 527 -29.77 -12.56 -26.71
N GLN A 528 -28.73 -12.92 -25.97
CA GLN A 528 -28.60 -14.16 -25.20
C GLN A 528 -28.78 -13.94 -23.69
N LEU A 529 -29.85 -13.24 -23.29
CA LEU A 529 -30.12 -12.91 -21.90
C LEU A 529 -30.14 -14.15 -20.96
N PRO A 530 -30.72 -15.33 -21.34
CA PRO A 530 -30.67 -16.52 -20.49
C PRO A 530 -29.25 -17.02 -20.20
N GLN A 531 -28.35 -16.92 -21.19
CA GLN A 531 -26.93 -17.31 -21.02
C GLN A 531 -26.21 -16.34 -20.08
N ALA A 532 -26.48 -15.03 -20.18
CA ALA A 532 -25.96 -14.02 -19.27
C ALA A 532 -26.37 -14.33 -17.81
N VAL A 533 -27.63 -14.63 -17.56
CA VAL A 533 -28.14 -15.01 -16.24
C VAL A 533 -27.43 -16.26 -15.72
N THR A 534 -27.32 -17.30 -16.54
CA THR A 534 -26.66 -18.57 -16.18
C THR A 534 -25.20 -18.34 -15.83
N LEU A 535 -24.46 -17.54 -16.61
CA LEU A 535 -23.06 -17.22 -16.35
C LEU A 535 -22.88 -16.56 -14.97
N VAL A 536 -23.68 -15.53 -14.66
CA VAL A 536 -23.58 -14.81 -13.39
C VAL A 536 -23.92 -15.73 -12.21
N GLN A 537 -24.93 -16.58 -12.34
CA GLN A 537 -25.29 -17.58 -11.32
C GLN A 537 -24.15 -18.58 -11.06
N GLN A 538 -23.50 -19.06 -12.11
CA GLN A 538 -22.33 -19.95 -11.99
C GLN A 538 -21.16 -19.24 -11.32
N GLN A 539 -20.95 -17.96 -11.62
CA GLN A 539 -19.85 -17.20 -11.03
C GLN A 539 -20.11 -16.88 -9.55
N ILE A 540 -21.34 -16.62 -9.16
CA ILE A 540 -21.75 -16.46 -7.76
C ILE A 540 -21.45 -17.72 -6.94
N THR A 541 -21.61 -18.94 -7.51
CA THR A 541 -21.25 -20.18 -6.82
C THR A 541 -19.75 -20.27 -6.50
N LYS A 542 -18.91 -19.69 -7.36
CA LYS A 542 -17.45 -19.67 -7.16
C LYS A 542 -17.01 -18.54 -6.22
N SER A 543 -17.74 -17.43 -6.21
CA SER A 543 -17.44 -16.22 -5.43
C SER A 543 -18.68 -15.69 -4.69
N PRO A 544 -19.21 -16.44 -3.71
CA PRO A 544 -20.49 -16.13 -3.05
C PRO A 544 -20.47 -14.89 -2.16
N SER A 545 -19.29 -14.35 -1.89
CA SER A 545 -19.10 -13.12 -1.11
C SER A 545 -18.94 -11.87 -1.96
N ASN A 546 -19.08 -11.94 -3.28
CA ASN A 546 -18.97 -10.80 -4.17
C ASN A 546 -20.32 -10.11 -4.35
N ASN A 547 -20.47 -8.93 -3.75
CA ASN A 547 -21.69 -8.12 -3.80
C ASN A 547 -22.10 -7.71 -5.23
N ASP A 548 -21.13 -7.28 -6.04
CA ASP A 548 -21.37 -6.78 -7.40
C ASP A 548 -22.03 -7.82 -8.32
N MET A 549 -21.76 -9.11 -8.07
CA MET A 549 -22.35 -10.19 -8.86
C MET A 549 -23.83 -10.37 -8.57
N TYR A 550 -24.26 -10.14 -7.32
CA TYR A 550 -25.68 -10.18 -6.96
C TYR A 550 -26.41 -8.96 -7.53
N ASP A 551 -25.80 -7.78 -7.57
CA ASP A 551 -26.35 -6.60 -8.23
C ASP A 551 -26.53 -6.84 -9.73
N LEU A 552 -25.51 -7.38 -10.39
CA LEU A 552 -25.58 -7.74 -11.80
C LEU A 552 -26.67 -8.80 -12.06
N LEU A 553 -26.79 -9.82 -11.19
CA LEU A 553 -27.86 -10.80 -11.30
C LEU A 553 -29.25 -10.17 -11.17
N SER A 554 -29.42 -9.25 -10.20
CA SER A 554 -30.68 -8.52 -10.04
C SER A 554 -31.02 -7.72 -11.30
N GLU A 555 -30.05 -6.99 -11.88
CA GLU A 555 -30.27 -6.25 -13.13
C GLU A 555 -30.70 -7.15 -14.28
N LEU A 556 -30.07 -8.29 -14.47
CA LEU A 556 -30.43 -9.26 -15.51
C LEU A 556 -31.81 -9.87 -15.28
N GLN A 557 -32.20 -10.14 -14.04
CA GLN A 557 -33.51 -10.66 -13.69
C GLN A 557 -34.61 -9.60 -13.90
N LEU A 558 -34.33 -8.32 -13.65
CA LEU A 558 -35.22 -7.22 -14.01
C LEU A 558 -35.44 -7.15 -15.52
N ARG A 559 -34.37 -7.28 -16.33
CA ARG A 559 -34.47 -7.34 -17.80
C ARG A 559 -35.21 -8.57 -18.29
N SER A 560 -35.17 -9.68 -17.56
CA SER A 560 -35.93 -10.91 -17.83
C SER A 560 -37.39 -10.82 -17.39
N ASN A 561 -37.84 -9.70 -16.86
CA ASN A 561 -39.15 -9.50 -16.25
C ASN A 561 -39.43 -10.49 -15.09
N ASN A 562 -38.42 -10.96 -14.40
CA ASN A 562 -38.48 -11.90 -13.26
C ASN A 562 -38.28 -11.17 -11.94
N ALA A 563 -39.31 -10.41 -11.53
CA ALA A 563 -39.24 -9.58 -10.33
C ALA A 563 -38.95 -10.35 -9.02
N PRO A 564 -39.46 -11.59 -8.79
CA PRO A 564 -39.12 -12.35 -7.59
C PRO A 564 -37.63 -12.70 -7.51
N ALA A 565 -37.02 -13.16 -8.61
CA ALA A 565 -35.61 -13.48 -8.65
C ALA A 565 -34.72 -12.24 -8.53
N ALA A 566 -35.12 -11.12 -9.16
CA ALA A 566 -34.45 -9.83 -9.04
C ALA A 566 -34.44 -9.36 -7.58
N LEU A 567 -35.60 -9.44 -6.89
CA LEU A 567 -35.70 -9.05 -5.48
C LEU A 567 -34.80 -9.92 -4.57
N ALA A 568 -34.79 -11.22 -4.78
CA ALA A 568 -33.95 -12.15 -4.00
C ALA A 568 -32.43 -11.82 -4.16
N ALA A 569 -31.99 -11.59 -5.40
CA ALA A 569 -30.61 -11.20 -5.67
C ALA A 569 -30.25 -9.85 -5.03
N ALA A 570 -31.08 -8.83 -5.25
CA ALA A 570 -30.86 -7.50 -4.68
C ALA A 570 -30.90 -7.49 -3.15
N GLN A 571 -31.80 -8.29 -2.53
CA GLN A 571 -31.84 -8.43 -1.08
C GLN A 571 -30.54 -9.02 -0.53
N LYS A 572 -29.95 -9.97 -1.27
CA LYS A 572 -28.67 -10.57 -0.88
C LYS A 572 -27.54 -9.56 -0.98
N SER A 573 -27.50 -8.77 -2.06
CA SER A 573 -26.54 -7.66 -2.22
C SER A 573 -26.63 -6.65 -1.07
N MET A 574 -27.84 -6.17 -0.77
CA MET A 574 -28.10 -5.19 0.30
C MET A 574 -27.75 -5.73 1.70
N GLN A 575 -27.93 -7.05 1.96
CA GLN A 575 -27.50 -7.67 3.21
C GLN A 575 -25.99 -7.72 3.36
N MET A 576 -25.26 -7.88 2.25
CA MET A 576 -23.79 -7.93 2.24
C MET A 576 -23.17 -6.54 2.37
N ASN A 577 -23.75 -5.55 1.75
CA ASN A 577 -23.31 -4.16 1.82
C ASN A 577 -24.50 -3.18 2.01
N PRO A 578 -24.96 -2.98 3.25
CA PRO A 578 -26.10 -2.11 3.54
C PRO A 578 -25.84 -0.62 3.26
N THR A 579 -24.59 -0.23 3.09
CA THR A 579 -24.15 1.15 2.82
C THR A 579 -23.92 1.42 1.33
N ASP A 580 -24.23 0.46 0.46
CA ASP A 580 -24.13 0.62 -0.99
C ASP A 580 -25.45 1.14 -1.59
N GLY A 581 -25.44 2.38 -2.06
CA GLY A 581 -26.59 2.99 -2.73
C GLY A 581 -27.03 2.25 -4.01
N ASN A 582 -26.12 1.51 -4.67
CA ASN A 582 -26.47 0.72 -5.85
C ASN A 582 -27.24 -0.54 -5.45
N ALA A 583 -26.89 -1.19 -4.35
CA ALA A 583 -27.64 -2.32 -3.79
C ALA A 583 -29.07 -1.89 -3.39
N VAL A 584 -29.21 -0.71 -2.75
CA VAL A 584 -30.53 -0.12 -2.43
C VAL A 584 -31.33 0.19 -3.69
N MET A 585 -30.66 0.71 -4.73
CA MET A 585 -31.29 0.98 -6.03
C MET A 585 -31.85 -0.30 -6.67
N SER A 586 -31.02 -1.34 -6.75
CA SER A 586 -31.40 -2.64 -7.34
C SER A 586 -32.57 -3.25 -6.57
N TYR A 587 -32.52 -3.18 -5.24
CA TYR A 587 -33.56 -3.71 -4.35
C TYR A 587 -34.89 -2.98 -4.53
N THR A 588 -34.87 -1.64 -4.55
CA THR A 588 -36.10 -0.84 -4.69
C THR A 588 -36.69 -0.93 -6.11
N ARG A 589 -35.86 -1.04 -7.15
CA ARG A 589 -36.33 -1.33 -8.52
C ARG A 589 -37.08 -2.66 -8.59
N ALA A 590 -36.56 -3.70 -7.92
CA ALA A 590 -37.22 -5.00 -7.87
C ALA A 590 -38.55 -4.93 -7.09
N GLN A 591 -38.63 -4.13 -6.01
CA GLN A 591 -39.88 -3.88 -5.27
C GLN A 591 -40.93 -3.18 -6.16
N VAL A 592 -40.53 -2.15 -6.90
CA VAL A 592 -41.41 -1.42 -7.83
C VAL A 592 -41.91 -2.37 -8.90
N MET A 593 -41.06 -3.20 -9.49
CA MET A 593 -41.44 -4.18 -10.50
C MET A 593 -42.44 -5.22 -9.98
N GLN A 594 -42.43 -5.53 -8.68
CA GLN A 594 -43.44 -6.36 -8.02
C GLN A 594 -44.74 -5.59 -7.69
N GLY A 595 -44.85 -4.31 -8.07
CA GLY A 595 -45.99 -3.46 -7.73
C GLY A 595 -45.96 -2.96 -6.27
N ASN A 596 -44.85 -3.12 -5.54
CA ASN A 596 -44.73 -2.72 -4.14
C ASN A 596 -43.97 -1.39 -3.99
N THR A 597 -44.44 -0.35 -4.67
CA THR A 597 -43.86 1.01 -4.61
C THR A 597 -43.82 1.58 -3.19
N PRO A 598 -44.83 1.35 -2.30
CA PRO A 598 -44.76 1.83 -0.90
C PRO A 598 -43.56 1.26 -0.13
N ALA A 599 -43.17 0.00 -0.38
CA ALA A 599 -41.98 -0.57 0.25
C ALA A 599 -40.70 0.07 -0.27
N ALA A 600 -40.63 0.38 -1.59
CA ALA A 600 -39.48 1.08 -2.17
C ALA A 600 -39.33 2.50 -1.57
N ILE A 601 -40.43 3.24 -1.42
CA ILE A 601 -40.45 4.54 -0.76
C ILE A 601 -39.93 4.43 0.68
N THR A 602 -40.41 3.44 1.45
CA THR A 602 -39.94 3.22 2.83
C THR A 602 -38.46 2.93 2.89
N THR A 603 -37.94 2.12 1.97
CA THR A 603 -36.51 1.81 1.88
C THR A 603 -35.68 3.07 1.59
N TRP A 604 -36.10 3.90 0.63
CA TRP A 604 -35.40 5.14 0.32
C TRP A 604 -35.53 6.20 1.41
N LYS A 605 -36.67 6.30 2.11
CA LYS A 605 -36.79 7.15 3.31
C LYS A 605 -35.80 6.76 4.40
N THR A 606 -35.59 5.46 4.62
CA THR A 606 -34.57 4.98 5.56
C THR A 606 -33.16 5.38 5.12
N TRP A 607 -32.86 5.24 3.82
CA TRP A 607 -31.57 5.64 3.25
C TRP A 607 -31.31 7.14 3.41
N VAL A 608 -32.26 7.99 3.00
CA VAL A 608 -32.13 9.47 3.08
C VAL A 608 -31.97 9.96 4.52
N ASN A 609 -32.61 9.29 5.51
CA ASN A 609 -32.41 9.61 6.91
C ASN A 609 -30.97 9.33 7.39
N ALA A 610 -30.34 8.29 6.86
CA ALA A 610 -28.93 7.96 7.14
C ALA A 610 -27.95 8.80 6.31
N HIS A 611 -28.36 9.27 5.13
CA HIS A 611 -27.56 10.02 4.17
C HIS A 611 -28.26 11.32 3.74
N PRO A 612 -28.43 12.30 4.63
CA PRO A 612 -29.31 13.46 4.42
C PRO A 612 -28.86 14.44 3.32
N THR A 613 -27.66 14.28 2.79
CA THR A 613 -27.08 15.10 1.70
C THR A 613 -27.03 14.36 0.36
N ASP A 614 -27.59 13.15 0.26
CA ASP A 614 -27.65 12.39 -0.99
C ASP A 614 -28.75 12.91 -1.91
N ALA A 615 -28.40 13.87 -2.76
CA ALA A 615 -29.32 14.49 -3.71
C ALA A 615 -29.90 13.49 -4.74
N ARG A 616 -29.16 12.44 -5.08
CA ARG A 616 -29.63 11.38 -5.97
C ARG A 616 -30.76 10.58 -5.31
N ALA A 617 -30.59 10.23 -4.03
CA ALA A 617 -31.59 9.50 -3.28
C ALA A 617 -32.88 10.33 -3.08
N ASP A 618 -32.75 11.63 -2.77
CA ASP A 618 -33.89 12.53 -2.70
C ASP A 618 -34.63 12.62 -4.06
N SER A 619 -33.90 12.68 -5.19
CA SER A 619 -34.48 12.71 -6.53
C SER A 619 -35.29 11.44 -6.86
N ILE A 620 -34.75 10.26 -6.49
CA ILE A 620 -35.41 8.97 -6.69
C ILE A 620 -36.69 8.88 -5.83
N LEU A 621 -36.58 9.33 -4.58
CA LEU A 621 -37.71 9.34 -3.67
C LEU A 621 -38.82 10.26 -4.18
N GLY A 622 -38.48 11.44 -4.73
CA GLY A 622 -39.43 12.33 -5.40
C GLY A 622 -40.15 11.63 -6.56
N ALA A 623 -39.41 10.93 -7.42
CA ALA A 623 -39.99 10.21 -8.54
C ALA A 623 -40.91 9.05 -8.11
N LEU A 624 -40.61 8.38 -7.01
CA LEU A 624 -41.48 7.33 -6.45
C LEU A 624 -42.75 7.88 -5.82
N GLU A 625 -42.68 9.01 -5.11
CA GLU A 625 -43.87 9.70 -4.56
C GLU A 625 -44.76 10.23 -5.67
N GLU A 626 -44.19 10.79 -6.74
CA GLU A 626 -44.95 11.22 -7.94
C GLU A 626 -45.66 10.03 -8.56
N ALA A 627 -44.99 8.91 -8.74
CA ALA A 627 -45.59 7.67 -9.27
C ALA A 627 -46.68 7.10 -8.35
N GLN A 628 -46.67 7.39 -7.07
CA GLN A 628 -47.73 7.04 -6.12
C GLN A 628 -48.91 8.05 -6.13
N GLY A 629 -48.80 9.16 -6.87
CA GLY A 629 -49.79 10.20 -6.96
C GLY A 629 -49.74 11.24 -5.84
N ASP A 630 -48.57 11.41 -5.20
CA ASP A 630 -48.35 12.51 -4.25
C ASP A 630 -47.37 13.54 -4.84
N PRO A 631 -47.82 14.45 -5.71
CA PRO A 631 -46.98 15.46 -6.33
C PRO A 631 -46.42 16.49 -5.34
N ASN A 632 -47.07 16.71 -4.21
CA ASN A 632 -46.57 17.64 -3.19
C ASN A 632 -45.34 17.07 -2.49
N ALA A 633 -45.41 15.80 -2.09
CA ALA A 633 -44.24 15.11 -1.54
C ALA A 633 -43.10 15.02 -2.56
N ALA A 634 -43.40 14.76 -3.83
CA ALA A 634 -42.42 14.75 -4.90
C ALA A 634 -41.70 16.09 -5.05
N GLU A 635 -42.45 17.19 -5.09
CA GLU A 635 -41.93 18.56 -5.17
C GLU A 635 -40.97 18.86 -4.00
N ASP A 636 -41.33 18.49 -2.77
CA ASP A 636 -40.49 18.68 -1.59
C ASP A 636 -39.15 17.91 -1.70
N TYR A 637 -39.20 16.67 -2.14
CA TYR A 637 -37.97 15.87 -2.33
C TYR A 637 -37.10 16.40 -3.47
N TYR A 638 -37.67 16.83 -4.61
CA TYR A 638 -36.89 17.43 -5.67
C TYR A 638 -36.24 18.75 -5.23
N LYS A 639 -36.95 19.60 -4.49
CA LYS A 639 -36.39 20.83 -3.91
C LYS A 639 -35.26 20.53 -2.93
N LYS A 640 -35.42 19.49 -2.12
CA LYS A 640 -34.37 19.04 -1.18
C LYS A 640 -33.14 18.53 -1.95
N ALA A 641 -33.33 17.78 -3.00
CA ALA A 641 -32.24 17.32 -3.87
C ALA A 641 -31.44 18.49 -4.45
N LEU A 642 -32.16 19.52 -4.97
CA LEU A 642 -31.52 20.72 -5.53
C LEU A 642 -30.90 21.63 -4.46
N ALA A 643 -31.38 21.61 -3.21
CA ALA A 643 -30.74 22.30 -2.10
C ALA A 643 -29.39 21.65 -1.72
N ASN A 644 -29.28 20.32 -1.82
CA ASN A 644 -28.06 19.58 -1.57
C ASN A 644 -27.10 19.63 -2.77
N GLN A 645 -27.62 19.58 -3.99
CA GLN A 645 -26.86 19.63 -5.26
C GLN A 645 -27.66 20.46 -6.28
N PRO A 646 -27.33 21.77 -6.45
CA PRO A 646 -28.09 22.69 -7.32
C PRO A 646 -28.11 22.33 -8.80
N ASP A 647 -27.15 21.55 -9.26
CA ASP A 647 -27.01 21.09 -10.65
C ASP A 647 -27.44 19.62 -10.85
N GLN A 648 -28.20 19.03 -9.91
CA GLN A 648 -28.68 17.65 -10.00
C GLN A 648 -29.73 17.54 -11.14
N PRO A 649 -29.40 16.88 -12.30
CA PRO A 649 -30.21 17.05 -13.50
C PRO A 649 -31.58 16.38 -13.41
N MET A 650 -31.68 15.21 -12.74
CA MET A 650 -32.94 14.48 -12.63
C MET A 650 -33.98 15.26 -11.80
N ALA A 651 -33.52 15.81 -10.65
CA ALA A 651 -34.41 16.61 -9.80
C ALA A 651 -34.85 17.90 -10.52
N ALA A 652 -33.95 18.56 -11.22
CA ALA A 652 -34.23 19.77 -11.98
C ALA A 652 -35.25 19.47 -13.12
N ASN A 653 -35.05 18.38 -13.84
CA ASN A 653 -35.94 17.93 -14.90
C ASN A 653 -37.38 17.69 -14.38
N ASN A 654 -37.47 16.85 -13.35
CA ASN A 654 -38.76 16.41 -12.86
C ASN A 654 -39.51 17.54 -12.12
N LEU A 655 -38.78 18.40 -11.37
CA LEU A 655 -39.38 19.58 -10.79
C LEU A 655 -39.90 20.56 -11.84
N ALA A 656 -39.12 20.81 -12.91
CA ALA A 656 -39.54 21.68 -14.01
C ALA A 656 -40.84 21.20 -14.66
N TYR A 657 -40.90 19.89 -14.95
CA TYR A 657 -42.07 19.25 -15.51
C TYR A 657 -43.28 19.37 -14.58
N LEU A 658 -43.13 19.04 -13.32
CA LEU A 658 -44.17 19.12 -12.30
C LEU A 658 -44.72 20.55 -12.14
N MET A 659 -43.81 21.56 -12.12
CA MET A 659 -44.20 22.98 -12.06
C MET A 659 -45.05 23.39 -13.26
N MET A 660 -44.72 22.95 -14.49
CA MET A 660 -45.48 23.24 -15.69
C MET A 660 -46.87 22.59 -15.67
N GLU A 661 -46.96 21.33 -15.23
CA GLU A 661 -48.22 20.61 -15.09
C GLU A 661 -49.14 21.26 -14.06
N HIS A 662 -48.62 21.90 -13.04
CA HIS A 662 -49.38 22.59 -11.97
C HIS A 662 -49.57 24.08 -12.28
N GLY A 663 -49.13 24.59 -13.43
CA GLY A 663 -49.25 26.00 -13.79
C GLY A 663 -48.51 26.97 -12.88
N GLN A 664 -47.38 26.52 -12.31
CA GLN A 664 -46.52 27.34 -11.48
C GLN A 664 -45.62 28.28 -12.32
N ASP A 665 -44.66 28.98 -11.70
CA ASP A 665 -43.78 29.94 -12.36
C ASP A 665 -42.97 29.33 -13.51
N ILE A 666 -43.37 29.68 -14.72
CA ILE A 666 -42.76 29.14 -15.96
C ILE A 666 -41.31 29.60 -16.16
N ASP A 667 -40.90 30.75 -15.62
CA ASP A 667 -39.53 31.22 -15.73
C ASP A 667 -38.58 30.39 -14.86
N VAL A 668 -39.05 29.99 -13.70
CA VAL A 668 -38.32 29.07 -12.82
C VAL A 668 -38.26 27.67 -13.47
N ALA A 669 -39.41 27.18 -13.98
CA ALA A 669 -39.45 25.88 -14.66
C ALA A 669 -38.51 25.83 -15.88
N LEU A 670 -38.48 26.88 -16.69
CA LEU A 670 -37.54 26.98 -17.82
C LEU A 670 -36.07 26.95 -17.37
N SER A 671 -35.74 27.73 -16.34
CA SER A 671 -34.36 27.73 -15.82
C SER A 671 -33.91 26.36 -15.31
N LEU A 672 -34.82 25.61 -14.65
CA LEU A 672 -34.56 24.25 -14.20
C LEU A 672 -34.44 23.27 -15.37
N ALA A 673 -35.30 23.37 -16.40
CA ALA A 673 -35.24 22.53 -17.59
C ALA A 673 -33.92 22.76 -18.37
N GLU A 674 -33.49 24.05 -18.51
CA GLU A 674 -32.19 24.37 -19.11
C GLU A 674 -31.01 23.78 -18.30
N ALA A 675 -31.06 23.86 -16.96
CA ALA A 675 -30.03 23.27 -16.13
C ALA A 675 -30.01 21.74 -16.27
N ALA A 676 -31.17 21.09 -16.31
CA ALA A 676 -31.27 19.64 -16.50
C ALA A 676 -30.69 19.21 -17.84
N HIS A 677 -31.05 19.92 -18.93
CA HIS A 677 -30.59 19.59 -20.28
C HIS A 677 -29.07 19.85 -20.44
N ARG A 678 -28.51 20.91 -19.82
CA ARG A 678 -27.04 21.09 -19.76
C ARG A 678 -26.34 19.94 -19.03
N GLY A 679 -26.93 19.42 -17.98
CA GLY A 679 -26.40 18.28 -17.23
C GLY A 679 -26.51 16.93 -17.94
N MET A 680 -27.53 16.78 -18.79
CA MET A 680 -27.80 15.56 -19.59
C MET A 680 -28.19 15.90 -21.03
N PRO A 681 -27.27 16.42 -21.85
CA PRO A 681 -27.60 16.97 -23.18
C PRO A 681 -28.08 15.91 -24.20
N ASN A 682 -27.71 14.65 -23.99
CA ASN A 682 -28.11 13.53 -24.88
C ASN A 682 -29.38 12.80 -24.39
N SER A 683 -30.05 13.31 -23.34
CA SER A 683 -31.27 12.71 -22.80
C SER A 683 -32.49 13.29 -23.52
N SER A 684 -33.26 12.43 -24.19
CA SER A 684 -34.54 12.80 -24.82
C SER A 684 -35.53 13.32 -23.77
N SER A 685 -35.54 12.80 -22.56
CA SER A 685 -36.41 13.28 -21.47
C SER A 685 -36.12 14.72 -21.07
N THR A 686 -34.82 15.12 -20.96
CA THR A 686 -34.49 16.53 -20.63
C THR A 686 -34.74 17.45 -21.83
N ALA A 687 -34.57 16.97 -23.05
CA ALA A 687 -34.95 17.71 -24.27
C ALA A 687 -36.45 17.92 -24.31
N ASP A 688 -37.25 16.91 -24.00
CA ASP A 688 -38.72 16.99 -23.97
C ASP A 688 -39.21 17.99 -22.92
N THR A 689 -38.69 17.93 -21.69
CA THR A 689 -39.06 18.88 -20.64
C THR A 689 -38.67 20.32 -21.02
N LEU A 690 -37.48 20.53 -21.61
CA LEU A 690 -37.04 21.86 -22.03
C LEU A 690 -37.91 22.39 -23.20
N ALA A 691 -38.23 21.54 -24.17
CA ALA A 691 -39.12 21.91 -25.27
C ALA A 691 -40.53 22.24 -24.77
N TRP A 692 -41.03 21.50 -23.78
CA TRP A 692 -42.31 21.79 -23.14
C TRP A 692 -42.30 23.13 -22.39
N ALA A 693 -41.15 23.48 -21.75
CA ALA A 693 -40.96 24.81 -21.16
C ALA A 693 -40.99 25.91 -22.24
N TYR A 694 -40.32 25.72 -23.39
CA TYR A 694 -40.37 26.64 -24.51
C TYR A 694 -41.79 26.77 -25.11
N TYR A 695 -42.58 25.69 -25.15
CA TYR A 695 -43.96 25.71 -25.55
C TYR A 695 -44.80 26.63 -24.64
N HIS A 696 -44.68 26.49 -23.32
CA HIS A 696 -45.37 27.34 -22.34
C HIS A 696 -44.92 28.80 -22.40
N LYS A 697 -43.67 29.07 -22.80
CA LYS A 697 -43.15 30.44 -23.04
C LYS A 697 -43.59 31.01 -24.40
N GLY A 698 -44.22 30.21 -25.27
CA GLY A 698 -44.63 30.63 -26.58
C GLY A 698 -43.54 30.62 -27.65
N THR A 699 -42.34 30.07 -27.36
CA THR A 699 -41.23 29.97 -28.33
C THR A 699 -41.32 28.64 -29.09
N TYR A 700 -42.40 28.45 -29.84
CA TYR A 700 -42.76 27.20 -30.48
C TYR A 700 -41.74 26.69 -31.51
N GLY A 701 -41.00 27.59 -32.18
CA GLY A 701 -39.96 27.20 -33.13
C GLY A 701 -38.80 26.46 -32.45
N SER A 702 -38.28 27.03 -31.36
CA SER A 702 -37.21 26.38 -30.56
C SER A 702 -37.66 25.06 -29.96
N ALA A 703 -38.92 25.00 -29.50
CA ALA A 703 -39.49 23.78 -28.95
C ALA A 703 -39.58 22.68 -30.02
N ARG A 704 -40.01 23.00 -31.24
CA ARG A 704 -40.06 22.06 -32.37
C ARG A 704 -38.69 21.51 -32.70
N ASP A 705 -37.72 22.41 -32.96
CA ASP A 705 -36.38 22.00 -33.42
C ASP A 705 -35.73 21.04 -32.43
N LEU A 706 -35.88 21.31 -31.10
CA LEU A 706 -35.33 20.47 -30.05
C LEU A 706 -35.99 19.08 -29.98
N LEU A 707 -37.33 19.00 -30.19
CA LEU A 707 -38.04 17.72 -30.13
C LEU A 707 -37.88 16.90 -31.42
N GLU A 708 -37.75 17.54 -32.60
CA GLU A 708 -37.42 16.84 -33.84
C GLU A 708 -36.07 16.14 -33.76
N ASP A 709 -35.09 16.75 -33.05
CA ASP A 709 -33.81 16.12 -32.78
C ASP A 709 -33.93 14.98 -31.75
N ALA A 710 -34.72 15.15 -30.71
CA ALA A 710 -34.99 14.11 -29.70
C ALA A 710 -35.75 12.91 -30.31
N GLU A 711 -36.71 13.13 -31.20
CA GLU A 711 -37.44 12.07 -31.88
C GLU A 711 -36.52 11.15 -32.69
N LYS A 712 -35.45 11.69 -33.32
CA LYS A 712 -34.48 10.89 -34.08
C LYS A 712 -33.77 9.86 -33.19
N THR A 713 -33.58 10.18 -31.93
CA THR A 713 -32.95 9.28 -30.96
C THR A 713 -33.93 8.36 -30.25
N THR A 714 -35.21 8.81 -30.12
CA THR A 714 -36.27 8.08 -29.40
C THR A 714 -37.57 8.13 -30.23
N PRO A 715 -37.66 7.43 -31.38
CA PRO A 715 -38.68 7.64 -32.43
C PRO A 715 -40.09 7.19 -32.08
N ASN A 716 -40.36 6.60 -30.95
CA ASN A 716 -41.67 6.12 -30.52
C ASN A 716 -42.00 6.49 -29.08
N ASP A 717 -41.51 7.64 -28.62
CA ASP A 717 -41.84 8.13 -27.28
C ASP A 717 -43.21 8.87 -27.33
N PRO A 718 -44.22 8.40 -26.59
CA PRO A 718 -45.58 9.00 -26.67
C PRO A 718 -45.62 10.43 -26.12
N SER A 719 -44.72 10.83 -25.19
CA SER A 719 -44.66 12.19 -24.64
C SER A 719 -44.11 13.16 -25.69
N ILE A 720 -42.99 12.77 -26.33
CA ILE A 720 -42.40 13.55 -27.43
C ILE A 720 -43.40 13.74 -28.58
N GLU A 721 -44.07 12.68 -28.98
CA GLU A 721 -45.09 12.74 -30.01
C GLU A 721 -46.27 13.67 -29.63
N TYR A 722 -46.73 13.58 -28.40
CA TYR A 722 -47.78 14.46 -27.89
C TYR A 722 -47.36 15.93 -27.93
N HIS A 723 -46.17 16.21 -27.37
CA HIS A 723 -45.64 17.57 -27.30
C HIS A 723 -45.36 18.15 -28.70
N LEU A 724 -44.80 17.36 -29.64
CA LEU A 724 -44.64 17.77 -31.03
C LEU A 724 -46.00 18.12 -31.65
N GLY A 725 -47.01 17.28 -31.48
CA GLY A 725 -48.35 17.54 -31.98
C GLY A 725 -48.94 18.84 -31.42
N MET A 726 -48.76 19.12 -30.17
CA MET A 726 -49.19 20.38 -29.52
C MET A 726 -48.42 21.60 -30.07
N ILE A 727 -47.12 21.45 -30.30
CA ILE A 727 -46.25 22.51 -30.83
C ILE A 727 -46.65 22.82 -32.29
N TYR A 728 -46.81 21.82 -33.16
CA TYR A 728 -47.25 22.00 -34.53
C TYR A 728 -48.65 22.65 -34.61
N SER A 729 -49.55 22.28 -33.69
CA SER A 729 -50.84 22.93 -33.58
C SER A 729 -50.73 24.44 -33.35
N LYS A 730 -49.81 24.87 -32.44
CA LYS A 730 -49.55 26.29 -32.18
C LYS A 730 -48.82 27.01 -33.31
N LEU A 731 -48.01 26.30 -34.10
CA LEU A 731 -47.35 26.82 -35.28
C LEU A 731 -48.31 26.95 -36.47
N GLY A 732 -49.52 26.39 -36.38
CA GLY A 732 -50.53 26.40 -37.45
C GLY A 732 -50.35 25.25 -38.46
N ASP A 733 -49.44 24.33 -38.24
CA ASP A 733 -49.24 23.15 -39.10
C ASP A 733 -50.17 22.02 -38.66
N LYS A 734 -51.43 22.10 -39.16
CA LYS A 734 -52.47 21.15 -38.80
C LYS A 734 -52.19 19.71 -39.27
N PRO A 735 -51.59 19.46 -40.44
CA PRO A 735 -51.28 18.11 -40.92
C PRO A 735 -50.29 17.37 -39.99
N ASP A 736 -49.19 18.04 -39.64
CA ASP A 736 -48.15 17.44 -38.77
C ASP A 736 -48.65 17.32 -37.31
N ALA A 737 -49.43 18.31 -36.82
CA ALA A 737 -50.08 18.20 -35.52
C ALA A 737 -50.96 16.95 -35.41
N ILE A 738 -51.81 16.67 -36.41
CA ILE A 738 -52.67 15.49 -36.43
C ILE A 738 -51.86 14.18 -36.51
N THR A 739 -50.77 14.19 -37.29
CA THR A 739 -49.89 13.01 -37.44
C THR A 739 -49.26 12.63 -36.10
N HIS A 740 -48.62 13.57 -35.42
CA HIS A 740 -47.96 13.32 -34.16
C HIS A 740 -48.94 13.00 -33.02
N LEU A 741 -50.10 13.70 -32.93
CA LEU A 741 -51.13 13.39 -31.95
C LEU A 741 -51.74 11.99 -32.11
N LYS A 742 -51.99 11.54 -33.35
CA LYS A 742 -52.46 10.17 -33.63
C LYS A 742 -51.40 9.14 -33.23
N LYS A 743 -50.12 9.42 -33.49
CA LYS A 743 -49.02 8.56 -33.09
C LYS A 743 -48.92 8.47 -31.56
N ALA A 744 -48.99 9.60 -30.87
CA ALA A 744 -49.00 9.64 -29.38
C ALA A 744 -50.17 8.82 -28.79
N SER A 745 -51.40 9.02 -29.30
CA SER A 745 -52.58 8.26 -28.85
C SER A 745 -52.41 6.75 -29.07
N SER A 746 -51.85 6.34 -30.19
CA SER A 746 -51.62 4.92 -30.49
C SER A 746 -50.52 4.24 -29.67
N LEU A 747 -49.50 5.01 -29.30
CA LEU A 747 -48.34 4.52 -28.52
C LEU A 747 -48.63 4.35 -27.03
N ALA A 748 -49.60 5.10 -26.48
CA ALA A 748 -49.87 5.13 -25.05
C ALA A 748 -51.31 4.76 -24.66
N PRO A 749 -51.81 3.59 -25.02
CA PRO A 749 -53.23 3.21 -24.79
C PRO A 749 -53.56 3.17 -23.30
N ASN A 750 -54.73 3.71 -22.93
CA ASN A 750 -55.24 3.79 -21.56
C ASN A 750 -54.46 4.71 -20.60
N THR A 751 -53.62 5.60 -21.12
CA THR A 751 -52.84 6.56 -20.32
C THR A 751 -53.48 7.98 -20.37
N LYS A 752 -52.94 8.89 -19.51
CA LYS A 752 -53.22 10.32 -19.57
C LYS A 752 -52.82 10.89 -20.93
N THR A 753 -51.65 10.54 -21.46
CA THR A 753 -51.13 11.00 -22.77
C THR A 753 -52.11 10.67 -23.91
N GLN A 754 -52.68 9.47 -23.93
CA GLN A 754 -53.71 9.14 -24.90
C GLN A 754 -54.92 10.09 -24.81
N LYS A 755 -55.45 10.28 -23.59
CA LYS A 755 -56.64 11.14 -23.38
C LYS A 755 -56.36 12.58 -23.82
N ASP A 756 -55.20 13.11 -23.46
CA ASP A 756 -54.80 14.47 -23.80
C ASP A 756 -54.57 14.62 -25.31
N ALA A 757 -53.99 13.63 -25.99
CA ALA A 757 -53.78 13.60 -27.43
C ALA A 757 -55.14 13.51 -28.17
N ASP A 758 -56.06 12.68 -27.71
CA ASP A 758 -57.42 12.55 -28.31
C ASP A 758 -58.21 13.84 -28.13
N GLN A 759 -58.10 14.50 -26.97
CA GLN A 759 -58.72 15.80 -26.74
C GLN A 759 -58.14 16.88 -27.67
N ALA A 760 -56.84 16.91 -27.84
CA ALA A 760 -56.17 17.82 -28.78
C ALA A 760 -56.61 17.57 -30.24
N LEU A 761 -56.71 16.31 -30.66
CA LEU A 761 -57.21 15.93 -31.98
C LEU A 761 -58.64 16.43 -32.17
N HIS A 762 -59.54 16.27 -31.21
CA HIS A 762 -60.91 16.81 -31.29
C HIS A 762 -60.92 18.33 -31.39
N SER A 763 -60.01 19.05 -30.82
CA SER A 763 -59.93 20.52 -30.92
C SER A 763 -59.41 21.01 -32.27
N LEU A 764 -58.70 20.15 -33.03
CA LEU A 764 -58.21 20.45 -34.39
C LEU A 764 -59.28 20.16 -35.49
N GLY A 765 -60.31 19.46 -35.12
CA GLY A 765 -61.54 19.24 -35.91
C GLY A 765 -61.49 18.52 -37.10
#